data_9bd53da9891857a056e6a7ccbe97ebbc
#
_entry.id   9bd53da9891857a056e6a7ccbe97ebbc
#
_cell.length_a   1.000
_cell.length_b   1.000
_cell.length_c   1.000
_cell.angle_alpha   90.00
_cell.angle_beta   90.00
_cell.angle_gamma   90.00
#
_symmetry.space_group_name_H-M   'P 1'
#
loop_
_entity.id
_entity.type
_entity.pdbx_description
1 polymer ?
#
loop_
_entity_poly.entity_id
_entity_poly.type
_entity_poly.pdbx_seq_one_letter_code
_entity_poly.pdbx_strand_id
1 'polypeptide(L)'
;MSEFSREPEGTQDDDGGPIDPGALRADPDVAEELFGARYVDTTTWAPTQFGTHNTMNNYYGKKARDPIIDNLAGIEGMLKLYVPTDADVRLGSLLAERPAVCLIGPRNSGRFSTACAALARRHAPDRVYEVVLPAGMTPERLTDYPNLVAQNSGFVLRLGEENHVAVMRKLAPIFRIKKSCLLLIKEAQPRQSEQPGGEVSHQPPDPIAVFDKHLGTPPIAVRMTVENCRAEVEKELKATYGPKECMALASAIRKERPENSDALRIILERSQPKRRELAATILLPAPDAPAARRRASQHERAFRLSYAVFRRRPLHYVFEAADLLLREIDSAALRPEWGNMALQHPVQQLLGDQLKRDWLDAREPGTERTGASRTARIRDPGLRGAIIDVAWHDFDGTRRSVLNWLDLLVKQDDDVMQRAAAEAAGLLADLDFARVHKVLIDRWAKSPRAAVRQAAAWALTYSEKGGNVAPKVRAKLREWCSGEHKYQHDTAARVYASGLEQPFLAWSMLDLARIAEDKMQEPRQAIAEAVNQLYRPERARWILDELAGWPPAAPFRVHVVRAVLALTARMEPTSPDGRPDLLQRIIDGQVDIERLSELWRNAFFDSAHAPEAATALATWIRCADGNDDLRTPVVALLDAIITTPANRRRIAFYLTRNPELCDGIPEWLHLEGWMNRGR
;
A
#
# COMPACT_ATOMS: atom_id res chain seq x y z
N MET A 1 -46.42 18.19 37.93
CA MET A 1 -45.19 17.78 38.61
C MET A 1 -45.06 16.28 38.35
N SER A 2 -44.29 15.90 37.37
CA SER A 2 -43.74 14.55 37.17
C SER A 2 -42.63 14.69 36.15
N GLU A 3 -41.41 14.61 36.68
CA GLU A 3 -40.17 14.59 35.90
C GLU A 3 -40.08 13.25 35.18
N PHE A 4 -40.01 13.29 33.85
CA PHE A 4 -39.64 12.17 33.04
C PHE A 4 -38.13 12.23 32.81
N SER A 5 -37.41 11.38 33.53
CA SER A 5 -36.04 11.02 33.25
C SER A 5 -35.97 10.32 31.90
N ARG A 6 -35.38 10.93 30.88
CA ARG A 6 -34.97 10.26 29.65
C ARG A 6 -33.63 9.62 29.88
N GLU A 7 -33.59 8.29 29.85
CA GLU A 7 -32.38 7.51 29.66
C GLU A 7 -31.79 7.83 28.27
N PRO A 8 -30.47 7.89 28.12
CA PRO A 8 -29.86 8.05 26.83
C PRO A 8 -29.99 6.73 26.05
N GLU A 9 -30.63 6.80 24.90
CA GLU A 9 -30.66 5.71 23.92
C GLU A 9 -29.21 5.30 23.59
N GLY A 10 -28.96 3.99 23.80
CA GLY A 10 -27.71 3.37 23.41
C GLY A 10 -27.49 3.53 21.91
N THR A 11 -26.38 4.14 21.56
CA THR A 11 -25.85 4.10 20.21
C THR A 11 -25.62 2.65 19.83
N GLN A 12 -26.46 2.14 18.94
CA GLN A 12 -26.16 0.90 18.22
C GLN A 12 -24.80 1.11 17.53
N ASP A 13 -23.80 0.36 17.98
CA ASP A 13 -22.56 0.19 17.26
C ASP A 13 -22.92 -0.41 15.90
N ASP A 14 -22.83 0.41 14.87
CA ASP A 14 -22.95 0.00 13.47
C ASP A 14 -21.76 -0.93 13.19
N ASP A 15 -21.97 -2.22 13.37
CA ASP A 15 -21.05 -3.30 13.01
C ASP A 15 -20.98 -3.27 11.49
N GLY A 16 -20.05 -2.45 10.99
CA GLY A 16 -19.84 -2.24 9.57
C GLY A 16 -19.78 -3.58 8.87
N GLY A 17 -20.75 -3.84 8.03
CA GLY A 17 -20.87 -5.05 7.25
C GLY A 17 -19.57 -5.40 6.52
N PRO A 18 -19.44 -6.60 5.97
CA PRO A 18 -18.20 -7.08 5.40
C PRO A 18 -17.68 -6.08 4.36
N ILE A 19 -16.41 -5.74 4.48
CA ILE A 19 -15.68 -4.98 3.45
C ILE A 19 -15.82 -5.82 2.18
N ASP A 20 -16.54 -5.32 1.18
CA ASP A 20 -16.73 -6.07 -0.07
C ASP A 20 -15.38 -6.23 -0.79
N PRO A 21 -14.77 -7.44 -0.81
CA PRO A 21 -13.55 -7.69 -1.55
C PRO A 21 -13.75 -7.54 -3.06
N GLY A 22 -15.02 -7.62 -3.52
CA GLY A 22 -15.42 -7.40 -4.90
C GLY A 22 -15.26 -5.94 -5.32
N ALA A 23 -15.45 -4.97 -4.40
CA ALA A 23 -15.24 -3.57 -4.70
C ALA A 23 -13.78 -3.22 -5.04
N LEU A 24 -12.82 -4.02 -4.55
CA LEU A 24 -11.41 -3.95 -4.93
C LEU A 24 -11.11 -4.64 -6.27
N ARG A 25 -11.96 -5.61 -6.68
CA ARG A 25 -11.79 -6.38 -7.91
C ARG A 25 -12.60 -5.84 -9.09
N ALA A 26 -13.64 -5.04 -8.83
CA ALA A 26 -14.60 -4.62 -9.85
C ALA A 26 -14.07 -3.55 -10.83
N ASP A 27 -12.89 -2.98 -10.59
CA ASP A 27 -12.27 -2.03 -11.49
C ASP A 27 -10.84 -2.47 -11.86
N PRO A 28 -10.69 -3.25 -12.96
CA PRO A 28 -9.38 -3.71 -13.43
C PRO A 28 -8.42 -2.56 -13.73
N ASP A 29 -8.94 -1.38 -14.07
CA ASP A 29 -8.16 -0.19 -14.34
C ASP A 29 -7.67 0.51 -13.05
N VAL A 30 -8.41 0.36 -11.94
CA VAL A 30 -7.90 0.79 -10.61
C VAL A 30 -6.79 -0.14 -10.16
N ALA A 31 -6.93 -1.43 -10.41
CA ALA A 31 -5.84 -2.38 -10.22
C ALA A 31 -4.64 -2.02 -11.10
N GLU A 32 -4.84 -1.65 -12.35
CA GLU A 32 -3.77 -1.22 -13.27
C GLU A 32 -3.15 0.11 -12.84
N GLU A 33 -3.93 1.08 -12.37
CA GLU A 33 -3.42 2.33 -11.80
C GLU A 33 -2.70 2.11 -10.48
N LEU A 34 -3.18 1.17 -9.67
CA LEU A 34 -2.58 0.76 -8.40
C LEU A 34 -1.36 -0.16 -8.60
N PHE A 35 -1.35 -1.00 -9.63
CA PHE A 35 -0.30 -1.97 -9.91
C PHE A 35 0.61 -1.55 -11.07
N GLY A 36 0.14 -0.74 -12.01
CA GLY A 36 0.93 -0.26 -13.16
C GLY A 36 2.14 0.60 -12.78
N ALA A 37 2.11 1.29 -11.64
CA ALA A 37 3.27 1.99 -11.10
C ALA A 37 4.30 1.04 -10.44
N ARG A 38 3.97 -0.24 -10.26
CA ARG A 38 4.81 -1.28 -9.64
C ARG A 38 5.41 -2.28 -10.62
N TYR A 39 5.07 -2.22 -11.90
CA TYR A 39 5.70 -3.11 -12.87
C TYR A 39 7.13 -2.66 -13.23
N VAL A 40 7.95 -2.54 -12.19
CA VAL A 40 9.32 -3.02 -12.25
C VAL A 40 9.20 -4.50 -11.89
N ASP A 41 9.17 -5.33 -12.89
CA ASP A 41 9.28 -6.77 -12.94
C ASP A 41 9.39 -7.47 -11.56
N THR A 42 8.26 -7.63 -10.85
CA THR A 42 8.22 -8.39 -9.58
C THR A 42 8.18 -9.90 -9.82
N THR A 43 8.21 -10.36 -11.07
CA THR A 43 8.28 -11.78 -11.43
C THR A 43 9.67 -12.38 -11.22
N THR A 44 10.71 -11.58 -10.95
CA THR A 44 12.07 -12.06 -10.66
C THR A 44 12.45 -12.02 -9.17
N TRP A 45 11.51 -11.66 -8.28
CA TRP A 45 11.77 -11.52 -6.85
C TRP A 45 11.07 -12.61 -6.03
N ALA A 46 11.27 -13.88 -6.42
CA ALA A 46 11.04 -14.98 -5.50
C ALA A 46 12.20 -15.00 -4.49
N PRO A 47 11.93 -14.89 -3.18
CA PRO A 47 12.96 -15.14 -2.18
C PRO A 47 13.20 -16.65 -2.12
N THR A 48 14.12 -17.15 -2.92
CA THR A 48 14.72 -18.48 -2.71
C THR A 48 15.76 -18.33 -1.62
N GLN A 49 15.40 -18.77 -0.46
CA GLN A 49 16.20 -19.28 0.66
C GLN A 49 15.77 -18.72 2.01
N PHE A 50 14.88 -19.45 2.65
CA PHE A 50 14.74 -19.41 4.09
C PHE A 50 15.79 -20.36 4.69
N GLY A 51 16.83 -19.78 5.29
CA GLY A 51 17.75 -20.53 6.12
C GLY A 51 17.04 -21.08 7.36
N THR A 52 17.18 -22.36 7.63
CA THR A 52 16.53 -23.14 8.68
C THR A 52 16.98 -22.82 10.12
N HIS A 53 17.63 -21.69 10.38
CA HIS A 53 18.00 -21.26 11.73
C HIS A 53 17.82 -19.76 11.90
N ASN A 54 16.57 -19.34 12.14
CA ASN A 54 16.29 -18.00 12.62
C ASN A 54 15.78 -18.07 14.05
N THR A 55 16.56 -17.53 14.97
CA THR A 55 16.22 -17.30 16.37
C THR A 55 15.06 -16.30 16.50
N MET A 56 13.87 -16.70 16.07
CA MET A 56 12.63 -15.89 16.17
C MET A 56 12.01 -15.89 17.59
N ASN A 57 12.54 -16.70 18.51
CA ASN A 57 11.92 -16.95 19.82
C ASN A 57 11.97 -15.80 20.83
N ASN A 58 12.48 -14.62 20.50
CA ASN A 58 12.62 -13.52 21.45
C ASN A 58 11.85 -12.23 21.14
N TYR A 59 10.93 -12.23 20.15
CA TYR A 59 10.21 -11.02 19.78
C TYR A 59 8.82 -10.86 20.42
N TYR A 60 8.25 -11.93 20.95
CA TYR A 60 6.99 -11.86 21.68
C TYR A 60 7.25 -11.30 23.10
N GLY A 61 7.12 -9.99 23.25
CA GLY A 61 7.20 -9.34 24.57
C GLY A 61 7.99 -8.04 24.65
N LYS A 62 8.64 -7.57 23.59
CA LYS A 62 9.29 -6.26 23.58
C LYS A 62 8.37 -5.18 23.06
N LYS A 63 8.02 -4.20 23.88
CA LYS A 63 7.34 -2.96 23.46
C LYS A 63 8.10 -2.37 22.28
N ALA A 64 7.40 -2.07 21.16
CA ALA A 64 7.97 -1.63 19.90
C ALA A 64 8.53 -0.19 19.99
N ARG A 65 9.64 -0.05 20.71
CA ARG A 65 10.52 1.13 20.70
C ARG A 65 11.89 0.83 20.09
N ASP A 66 12.06 -0.39 19.55
CA ASP A 66 13.34 -0.82 19.02
C ASP A 66 13.50 -0.38 17.56
N PRO A 67 14.71 0.04 17.15
CA PRO A 67 15.00 0.32 15.75
C PRO A 67 14.91 -0.96 14.93
N ILE A 68 14.53 -0.84 13.67
CA ILE A 68 14.39 -1.95 12.77
C ILE A 68 15.55 -1.94 11.79
N ILE A 69 16.15 -3.09 11.65
CA ILE A 69 17.20 -3.36 10.68
C ILE A 69 16.59 -4.21 9.57
N ASP A 70 16.47 -3.62 8.40
CA ASP A 70 15.84 -4.23 7.24
C ASP A 70 16.92 -4.69 6.28
N ASN A 71 16.96 -5.98 5.97
CA ASN A 71 17.84 -6.48 4.92
C ASN A 71 17.27 -6.03 3.56
N LEU A 72 18.08 -5.33 2.78
CA LEU A 72 17.72 -4.93 1.43
C LEU A 72 17.83 -6.13 0.47
N ALA A 73 17.02 -7.17 0.73
CA ALA A 73 16.92 -8.32 -0.15
C ALA A 73 16.61 -7.82 -1.58
N GLY A 74 17.40 -8.28 -2.56
CA GLY A 74 17.20 -7.89 -3.95
C GLY A 74 17.93 -6.64 -4.42
N ILE A 75 18.78 -6.08 -3.61
CA ILE A 75 19.70 -5.00 -4.02
C ILE A 75 20.45 -5.32 -5.32
N GLU A 76 20.68 -6.61 -5.63
CA GLU A 76 21.36 -7.05 -6.85
C GLU A 76 20.64 -6.58 -8.13
N GLY A 77 19.31 -6.62 -8.16
CA GLY A 77 18.53 -6.10 -9.29
C GLY A 77 18.73 -4.61 -9.47
N MET A 78 18.71 -3.85 -8.37
CA MET A 78 19.00 -2.42 -8.38
C MET A 78 20.44 -2.16 -8.84
N LEU A 79 21.42 -2.93 -8.39
CA LEU A 79 22.83 -2.77 -8.76
C LEU A 79 23.08 -3.00 -10.26
N LYS A 80 22.36 -3.92 -10.90
CA LYS A 80 22.42 -4.15 -12.35
C LYS A 80 22.03 -2.90 -13.15
N LEU A 81 21.08 -2.13 -12.64
CA LEU A 81 20.56 -0.92 -13.28
C LEU A 81 21.17 0.38 -12.73
N TYR A 82 22.05 0.27 -11.74
CA TYR A 82 22.68 1.43 -11.12
C TYR A 82 23.67 2.13 -12.07
N VAL A 83 23.56 3.45 -12.17
CA VAL A 83 24.50 4.31 -12.89
C VAL A 83 25.44 4.96 -11.87
N PRO A 84 26.78 4.75 -11.96
CA PRO A 84 27.73 5.34 -11.04
C PRO A 84 27.72 6.86 -11.09
N THR A 85 28.04 7.47 -9.95
CA THR A 85 28.19 8.93 -9.78
C THR A 85 29.59 9.27 -9.30
N ASP A 86 29.99 10.53 -9.37
CA ASP A 86 31.31 11.00 -8.87
C ASP A 86 31.44 10.73 -7.35
N ALA A 87 30.33 10.64 -6.63
CA ALA A 87 30.32 10.30 -5.21
C ALA A 87 30.80 8.87 -4.92
N ASP A 88 30.70 7.94 -5.88
CA ASP A 88 31.06 6.52 -5.68
C ASP A 88 32.53 6.32 -5.34
N VAL A 89 33.42 7.01 -6.03
CA VAL A 89 34.88 6.91 -5.82
C VAL A 89 35.22 7.43 -4.41
N ARG A 90 34.66 8.58 -4.04
CA ARG A 90 34.89 9.21 -2.73
C ARG A 90 34.32 8.37 -1.59
N LEU A 91 33.13 7.80 -1.77
CA LEU A 91 32.51 6.88 -0.80
C LEU A 91 33.36 5.63 -0.60
N GLY A 92 33.89 5.05 -1.69
CA GLY A 92 34.76 3.89 -1.61
C GLY A 92 36.02 4.14 -0.77
N SER A 93 36.68 5.25 -0.98
CA SER A 93 37.89 5.66 -0.22
C SER A 93 37.54 5.94 1.25
N LEU A 94 36.51 6.73 1.52
CA LEU A 94 36.13 7.10 2.89
C LEU A 94 35.60 5.91 3.71
N LEU A 95 34.84 5.02 3.11
CA LEU A 95 34.35 3.81 3.79
C LEU A 95 35.48 2.81 4.10
N ALA A 96 36.62 2.89 3.39
CA ALA A 96 37.79 2.10 3.72
C ALA A 96 38.46 2.57 5.04
N GLU A 97 38.43 3.86 5.30
CA GLU A 97 39.11 4.48 6.43
C GLU A 97 38.17 4.71 7.64
N ARG A 98 36.87 4.95 7.38
CA ARG A 98 35.90 5.38 8.39
C ARG A 98 34.69 4.45 8.45
N PRO A 99 34.24 4.07 9.65
CA PRO A 99 33.08 3.21 9.83
C PRO A 99 31.73 3.95 9.63
N ALA A 100 31.74 5.29 9.59
CA ALA A 100 30.54 6.10 9.36
C ALA A 100 30.84 7.26 8.41
N VAL A 101 30.02 7.43 7.38
CA VAL A 101 30.13 8.47 6.34
C VAL A 101 28.73 9.04 6.08
N CYS A 102 28.64 10.34 5.72
CA CYS A 102 27.38 10.97 5.36
C CYS A 102 27.35 11.38 3.88
N LEU A 103 26.31 10.98 3.17
CA LEU A 103 26.03 11.36 1.78
C LEU A 103 24.98 12.47 1.76
N ILE A 104 25.36 13.65 1.30
CA ILE A 104 24.53 14.86 1.30
C ILE A 104 24.24 15.27 -0.13
N GLY A 105 22.98 15.55 -0.43
CA GLY A 105 22.58 15.99 -1.78
C GLY A 105 21.11 16.38 -1.88
N PRO A 106 20.68 16.87 -3.05
CA PRO A 106 19.30 17.31 -3.26
C PRO A 106 18.31 16.15 -3.22
N ARG A 107 17.05 16.48 -2.99
CA ARG A 107 15.95 15.50 -3.02
C ARG A 107 15.90 14.78 -4.37
N ASN A 108 15.57 13.50 -4.37
CA ASN A 108 15.43 12.65 -5.57
C ASN A 108 16.70 12.52 -6.43
N SER A 109 17.88 12.83 -5.91
CA SER A 109 19.13 12.70 -6.66
C SER A 109 19.69 11.27 -6.78
N GLY A 110 19.05 10.26 -6.18
CA GLY A 110 19.54 8.88 -6.21
C GLY A 110 20.47 8.48 -5.06
N ARG A 111 20.62 9.33 -4.03
CA ARG A 111 21.49 9.08 -2.85
C ARG A 111 21.37 7.69 -2.25
N PHE A 112 20.13 7.19 -2.13
CA PHE A 112 19.89 5.86 -1.57
C PHE A 112 20.51 4.75 -2.43
N SER A 113 20.33 4.81 -3.73
CA SER A 113 20.92 3.85 -4.66
C SER A 113 22.45 3.91 -4.64
N THR A 114 23.03 5.12 -4.58
CA THR A 114 24.48 5.31 -4.45
C THR A 114 25.02 4.78 -3.13
N ALA A 115 24.31 5.02 -2.01
CA ALA A 115 24.67 4.48 -0.72
C ALA A 115 24.67 2.95 -0.72
N CYS A 116 23.61 2.35 -1.24
CA CYS A 116 23.49 0.89 -1.34
C CYS A 116 24.59 0.29 -2.25
N ALA A 117 24.87 0.94 -3.38
CA ALA A 117 25.91 0.49 -4.30
C ALA A 117 27.32 0.55 -3.66
N ALA A 118 27.63 1.61 -2.92
CA ALA A 118 28.90 1.75 -2.23
C ALA A 118 29.08 0.68 -1.13
N LEU A 119 28.02 0.43 -0.35
CA LEU A 119 28.04 -0.59 0.69
C LEU A 119 28.10 -2.02 0.13
N ALA A 120 27.37 -2.30 -0.96
CA ALA A 120 27.39 -3.61 -1.59
C ALA A 120 28.72 -3.95 -2.26
N ARG A 121 29.52 -2.97 -2.68
CA ARG A 121 30.89 -3.18 -3.17
C ARG A 121 31.87 -3.52 -2.04
N ARG A 122 31.62 -3.06 -0.82
CA ARG A 122 32.47 -3.29 0.34
C ARG A 122 32.08 -4.53 1.11
N HIS A 123 30.79 -4.79 1.21
CA HIS A 123 30.18 -5.94 1.87
C HIS A 123 29.44 -6.76 0.80
N ALA A 124 29.12 -8.00 1.07
CA ALA A 124 28.30 -8.77 0.14
C ALA A 124 26.89 -8.13 0.00
N PRO A 125 26.25 -8.18 -1.19
CA PRO A 125 24.95 -7.56 -1.40
C PRO A 125 23.86 -7.99 -0.43
N ASP A 126 23.90 -9.25 0.04
CA ASP A 126 23.02 -9.83 1.05
C ASP A 126 23.26 -9.29 2.47
N ARG A 127 24.32 -8.53 2.67
CA ARG A 127 24.72 -7.91 3.95
C ARG A 127 24.53 -6.40 3.99
N VAL A 128 23.66 -5.87 3.16
CA VAL A 128 23.28 -4.45 3.18
C VAL A 128 21.91 -4.28 3.79
N TYR A 129 21.82 -3.37 4.77
CA TYR A 129 20.62 -3.17 5.59
C TYR A 129 20.20 -1.70 5.59
N GLU A 130 18.90 -1.44 5.62
CA GLU A 130 18.35 -0.13 5.97
C GLU A 130 17.98 -0.10 7.45
N VAL A 131 18.40 0.96 8.15
CA VAL A 131 17.98 1.22 9.52
C VAL A 131 16.77 2.12 9.50
N VAL A 132 15.66 1.64 10.05
CA VAL A 132 14.43 2.42 10.18
C VAL A 132 14.18 2.71 11.66
N LEU A 133 14.17 4.00 12.00
CA LEU A 133 13.95 4.45 13.38
C LEU A 133 12.45 4.63 13.65
N PRO A 134 11.95 4.20 14.82
CA PRO A 134 10.61 4.53 15.27
C PRO A 134 10.42 6.04 15.41
N ALA A 135 9.17 6.51 15.32
CA ALA A 135 8.85 7.92 15.50
C ALA A 135 9.28 8.40 16.91
N GLY A 136 9.99 9.53 16.94
CA GLY A 136 10.51 10.11 18.18
C GLY A 136 11.80 9.50 18.72
N MET A 137 12.35 8.48 18.06
CA MET A 137 13.68 7.95 18.37
C MET A 137 14.75 8.72 17.61
N THR A 138 15.72 9.26 18.33
CA THR A 138 16.87 9.91 17.71
C THR A 138 17.89 8.87 17.23
N PRO A 139 18.62 9.12 16.12
CA PRO A 139 19.61 8.20 15.57
C PRO A 139 20.67 7.77 16.58
N GLU A 140 21.04 8.65 17.49
CA GLU A 140 22.07 8.39 18.50
C GLU A 140 21.67 7.29 19.50
N ARG A 141 20.39 7.02 19.66
CA ARG A 141 19.91 5.94 20.54
C ARG A 141 20.17 4.54 19.97
N LEU A 142 20.63 4.40 18.72
CA LEU A 142 21.15 3.14 18.21
C LEU A 142 22.32 2.61 19.06
N THR A 143 23.01 3.47 19.82
CA THR A 143 24.02 3.00 20.80
C THR A 143 23.46 2.08 21.88
N ASP A 144 22.18 2.20 22.17
CA ASP A 144 21.50 1.39 23.19
C ASP A 144 21.22 -0.03 22.66
N TYR A 145 21.42 -0.26 21.34
CA TYR A 145 21.09 -1.51 20.63
C TYR A 145 22.29 -2.10 19.86
N PRO A 146 23.46 -2.31 20.47
CA PRO A 146 24.66 -2.76 19.76
C PRO A 146 24.51 -4.17 19.12
N ASN A 147 23.56 -4.96 19.62
CA ASN A 147 23.29 -6.30 19.12
C ASN A 147 22.51 -6.31 17.80
N LEU A 148 21.87 -5.21 17.42
CA LEU A 148 21.20 -5.07 16.13
C LEU A 148 22.19 -4.84 14.98
N VAL A 149 23.41 -4.40 15.27
CA VAL A 149 24.44 -4.20 14.24
C VAL A 149 25.13 -5.54 13.96
N ALA A 150 24.83 -6.12 12.80
CA ALA A 150 25.48 -7.34 12.31
C ALA A 150 26.96 -7.10 11.99
N GLN A 151 27.78 -8.13 12.13
CA GLN A 151 29.22 -8.05 11.80
C GLN A 151 29.44 -8.04 10.29
N ASN A 152 30.47 -7.30 9.86
CA ASN A 152 30.92 -7.23 8.46
C ASN A 152 29.77 -6.90 7.49
N SER A 153 29.00 -5.86 7.81
CA SER A 153 27.77 -5.50 7.09
C SER A 153 27.69 -4.00 6.83
N GLY A 154 26.94 -3.61 5.82
CA GLY A 154 26.68 -2.23 5.45
C GLY A 154 25.29 -1.78 5.93
N PHE A 155 25.19 -0.59 6.48
CA PHE A 155 23.94 -0.02 6.97
C PHE A 155 23.68 1.36 6.37
N VAL A 156 22.45 1.58 5.92
CA VAL A 156 21.97 2.88 5.43
C VAL A 156 20.98 3.44 6.43
N LEU A 157 21.16 4.70 6.82
CA LEU A 157 20.24 5.42 7.71
C LEU A 157 19.88 6.77 7.09
N ARG A 158 18.59 7.04 6.94
CA ARG A 158 18.07 8.33 6.45
C ARG A 158 17.91 9.28 7.62
N LEU A 159 18.49 10.47 7.50
CA LEU A 159 18.36 11.57 8.46
C LEU A 159 17.32 12.59 7.99
N GLY A 160 16.61 13.20 8.95
CA GLY A 160 15.82 14.40 8.74
C GLY A 160 16.63 15.65 9.03
N GLU A 161 16.23 16.38 10.08
CA GLU A 161 16.88 17.62 10.52
C GLU A 161 18.09 17.37 11.46
N GLU A 162 18.37 16.13 11.80
CA GLU A 162 19.38 15.76 12.78
C GLU A 162 20.78 16.18 12.35
N ASN A 163 21.65 16.44 13.35
CA ASN A 163 23.04 16.77 13.08
C ASN A 163 23.85 15.50 12.74
N HIS A 164 24.10 15.30 11.45
CA HIS A 164 24.82 14.12 10.96
C HIS A 164 26.22 13.96 11.55
N VAL A 165 26.94 15.05 11.88
CA VAL A 165 28.27 14.99 12.48
C VAL A 165 28.21 14.41 13.89
N ALA A 166 27.20 14.83 14.69
CA ALA A 166 26.96 14.29 16.02
C ALA A 166 26.59 12.81 15.95
N VAL A 167 25.70 12.44 15.02
CA VAL A 167 25.28 11.06 14.79
C VAL A 167 26.45 10.18 14.39
N MET A 168 27.27 10.61 13.40
CA MET A 168 28.47 9.86 12.98
C MET A 168 29.43 9.64 14.14
N ARG A 169 29.73 10.70 14.88
CA ARG A 169 30.67 10.63 16.03
C ARG A 169 30.21 9.60 17.06
N LYS A 170 28.91 9.59 17.37
CA LYS A 170 28.34 8.73 18.41
C LYS A 170 28.25 7.28 17.97
N LEU A 171 27.91 7.03 16.70
CA LEU A 171 27.69 5.66 16.19
C LEU A 171 28.96 4.99 15.67
N ALA A 172 29.95 5.72 15.19
CA ALA A 172 31.17 5.19 14.61
C ALA A 172 31.88 4.11 15.47
N PRO A 173 31.97 4.20 16.81
CA PRO A 173 32.63 3.19 17.63
C PRO A 173 31.97 1.80 17.49
N ILE A 174 30.64 1.72 17.49
CA ILE A 174 29.91 0.46 17.40
C ILE A 174 30.18 -0.22 16.05
N PHE A 175 30.07 0.54 14.96
CA PHE A 175 30.30 0.03 13.61
C PHE A 175 31.76 -0.40 13.41
N ARG A 176 32.72 0.30 14.04
CA ARG A 176 34.14 -0.08 14.02
C ARG A 176 34.38 -1.44 14.70
N ILE A 177 33.80 -1.65 15.89
CA ILE A 177 33.93 -2.91 16.63
C ILE A 177 33.36 -4.07 15.84
N LYS A 178 32.23 -3.84 15.14
CA LYS A 178 31.55 -4.86 14.31
C LYS A 178 32.17 -5.04 12.92
N LYS A 179 33.23 -4.28 12.57
CA LYS A 179 33.83 -4.25 11.23
C LYS A 179 32.77 -3.94 10.14
N SER A 180 31.79 -3.11 10.47
CA SER A 180 30.65 -2.74 9.66
C SER A 180 30.70 -1.27 9.29
N CYS A 181 29.97 -0.87 8.26
CA CYS A 181 29.92 0.52 7.79
C CYS A 181 28.51 1.08 7.92
N LEU A 182 28.42 2.34 8.36
CA LEU A 182 27.19 3.13 8.39
C LEU A 182 27.27 4.25 7.36
N LEU A 183 26.29 4.32 6.46
CA LEU A 183 26.15 5.40 5.52
C LEU A 183 24.87 6.19 5.82
N LEU A 184 25.05 7.42 6.28
CA LEU A 184 23.97 8.35 6.55
C LEU A 184 23.55 9.06 5.24
N ILE A 185 22.27 9.26 5.05
CA ILE A 185 21.72 10.02 3.91
C ILE A 185 21.02 11.25 4.45
N LYS A 186 21.47 12.43 4.03
CA LYS A 186 20.88 13.71 4.41
C LYS A 186 20.44 14.51 3.19
N GLU A 187 19.28 15.16 3.28
CA GLU A 187 18.81 16.11 2.29
C GLU A 187 19.38 17.50 2.60
N ALA A 188 20.18 18.03 1.71
CA ALA A 188 20.62 19.42 1.75
C ALA A 188 21.16 19.82 0.37
N GLN A 189 21.20 21.12 0.11
CA GLN A 189 21.92 21.63 -1.07
C GLN A 189 23.41 21.33 -0.92
N PRO A 190 24.07 20.82 -1.98
CA PRO A 190 25.50 20.55 -1.95
C PRO A 190 26.27 21.82 -1.68
N ARG A 191 27.14 21.80 -0.68
CA ARG A 191 28.07 22.90 -0.43
C ARG A 191 29.29 22.79 -1.37
N GLN A 192 29.74 23.91 -1.91
CA GLN A 192 30.87 23.94 -2.84
C GLN A 192 32.22 23.65 -2.19
N SER A 193 32.36 23.67 -0.87
CA SER A 193 33.59 23.39 -0.14
C SER A 193 33.54 22.04 0.55
N GLU A 194 34.55 21.21 0.33
CA GLU A 194 34.80 19.96 1.04
C GLU A 194 35.02 20.25 2.53
N GLN A 195 34.19 19.69 3.38
CA GLN A 195 34.45 19.71 4.83
C GLN A 195 35.20 18.44 5.24
N PRO A 196 36.25 18.56 6.08
CA PRO A 196 37.11 17.44 6.49
C PRO A 196 36.47 16.46 7.47
N GLY A 197 35.16 16.23 7.38
CA GLY A 197 34.38 15.52 8.41
C GLY A 197 33.84 14.13 8.05
N GLY A 198 34.09 13.58 6.86
CA GLY A 198 33.46 12.33 6.41
C GLY A 198 32.12 12.55 5.68
N GLU A 199 31.97 13.73 5.12
CA GLU A 199 30.84 14.13 4.26
C GLU A 199 31.20 13.94 2.80
N VAL A 200 30.25 13.45 2.01
CA VAL A 200 30.35 13.32 0.56
C VAL A 200 29.18 14.07 -0.07
N SER A 201 29.48 15.01 -0.96
CA SER A 201 28.47 15.68 -1.77
C SER A 201 28.01 14.77 -2.89
N HIS A 202 26.69 14.65 -3.07
CA HIS A 202 26.08 13.83 -4.10
C HIS A 202 25.38 14.71 -5.13
N GLN A 203 25.74 14.48 -6.39
CA GLN A 203 25.03 14.99 -7.55
C GLN A 203 24.24 13.87 -8.22
N PRO A 204 23.08 14.16 -8.83
CA PRO A 204 22.35 13.14 -9.58
C PRO A 204 23.21 12.57 -10.71
N PRO A 205 23.05 11.28 -11.04
CA PRO A 205 23.72 10.68 -12.21
C PRO A 205 23.26 11.33 -13.51
N ASP A 206 24.00 11.12 -14.58
CA ASP A 206 23.60 11.57 -15.92
C ASP A 206 22.22 10.99 -16.29
N PRO A 207 21.20 11.85 -16.57
CA PRO A 207 19.85 11.42 -16.89
C PRO A 207 19.78 10.53 -18.13
N ILE A 208 20.64 10.75 -19.11
CA ILE A 208 20.67 9.96 -20.35
C ILE A 208 21.18 8.57 -20.05
N ALA A 209 22.27 8.45 -19.28
CA ALA A 209 22.82 7.16 -18.88
C ALA A 209 21.82 6.35 -18.01
N VAL A 210 21.08 7.01 -17.13
CA VAL A 210 20.01 6.35 -16.35
C VAL A 210 18.91 5.84 -17.28
N PHE A 211 18.44 6.68 -18.19
CA PHE A 211 17.39 6.31 -19.14
C PHE A 211 17.82 5.11 -20.00
N ASP A 212 19.00 5.18 -20.64
CA ASP A 212 19.49 4.14 -21.54
C ASP A 212 19.65 2.80 -20.80
N LYS A 213 20.18 2.84 -19.58
CA LYS A 213 20.37 1.64 -18.78
C LYS A 213 19.03 0.99 -18.36
N HIS A 214 18.03 1.80 -18.03
CA HIS A 214 16.69 1.33 -17.67
C HIS A 214 15.85 0.98 -18.90
N LEU A 215 16.08 1.60 -20.06
CA LEU A 215 15.46 1.20 -21.31
C LEU A 215 15.94 -0.20 -21.72
N GLY A 216 17.22 -0.51 -21.49
CA GLY A 216 17.82 -1.80 -21.80
C GLY A 216 17.82 -2.10 -23.30
N THR A 217 17.42 -3.32 -23.67
CA THR A 217 17.35 -3.75 -25.08
C THR A 217 15.89 -3.90 -25.51
N PRO A 218 15.21 -2.81 -25.90
CA PRO A 218 13.83 -2.88 -26.36
C PRO A 218 13.74 -3.55 -27.75
N PRO A 219 12.55 -3.94 -28.22
CA PRO A 219 12.32 -4.40 -29.59
C PRO A 219 12.90 -3.42 -30.63
N ILE A 220 13.35 -3.94 -31.76
CA ILE A 220 14.04 -3.17 -32.80
C ILE A 220 13.23 -1.93 -33.24
N ALA A 221 11.92 -2.08 -33.45
CA ALA A 221 11.04 -0.98 -33.83
C ALA A 221 11.06 0.15 -32.79
N VAL A 222 10.94 -0.18 -31.51
CA VAL A 222 10.97 0.81 -30.40
C VAL A 222 12.34 1.49 -30.33
N ARG A 223 13.43 0.73 -30.51
CA ARG A 223 14.79 1.27 -30.50
C ARG A 223 14.99 2.26 -31.62
N MET A 224 14.56 1.92 -32.84
CA MET A 224 14.65 2.83 -33.99
C MET A 224 13.82 4.11 -33.78
N THR A 225 12.63 3.99 -33.21
CA THR A 225 11.76 5.13 -32.90
C THR A 225 12.43 6.06 -31.88
N VAL A 226 13.05 5.51 -30.83
CA VAL A 226 13.77 6.28 -29.81
C VAL A 226 15.01 6.95 -30.43
N GLU A 227 15.77 6.27 -31.27
CA GLU A 227 16.94 6.84 -31.96
C GLU A 227 16.55 7.97 -32.93
N ASN A 228 15.48 7.80 -33.69
CA ASN A 228 14.98 8.84 -34.61
C ASN A 228 14.52 10.10 -33.87
N CYS A 229 14.05 9.98 -32.63
CA CYS A 229 13.63 11.10 -31.78
C CYS A 229 14.62 11.40 -30.64
N ARG A 230 15.89 10.97 -30.78
CA ARG A 230 16.88 11.05 -29.71
C ARG A 230 17.05 12.46 -29.15
N ALA A 231 17.09 13.46 -30.00
CA ALA A 231 17.22 14.87 -29.57
C ALA A 231 16.02 15.33 -28.70
N GLU A 232 14.80 14.88 -29.03
CA GLU A 232 13.60 15.21 -28.26
C GLU A 232 13.63 14.49 -26.89
N VAL A 233 14.03 13.21 -26.87
CA VAL A 233 14.21 12.42 -25.64
C VAL A 233 15.28 13.05 -24.74
N GLU A 234 16.45 13.41 -25.27
CA GLU A 234 17.51 14.04 -24.49
C GLU A 234 17.13 15.41 -23.94
N LYS A 235 16.39 16.20 -24.72
CA LYS A 235 15.84 17.47 -24.25
C LYS A 235 14.91 17.27 -23.06
N GLU A 236 14.05 16.26 -23.13
CA GLU A 236 13.12 15.93 -22.05
C GLU A 236 13.85 15.42 -20.81
N LEU A 237 14.83 14.52 -20.97
CA LEU A 237 15.63 13.98 -19.88
C LEU A 237 16.43 15.07 -19.15
N LYS A 238 16.98 16.05 -19.87
CA LYS A 238 17.68 17.20 -19.27
C LYS A 238 16.76 18.14 -18.51
N ALA A 239 15.47 18.15 -18.82
CA ALA A 239 14.44 18.91 -18.11
C ALA A 239 13.86 18.15 -16.90
N THR A 240 14.20 16.86 -16.72
CA THR A 240 13.70 16.04 -15.61
C THR A 240 14.42 16.34 -14.30
N TYR A 241 13.73 16.15 -13.17
CA TYR A 241 14.22 16.50 -11.84
C TYR A 241 15.10 15.43 -11.18
N GLY A 242 15.23 14.26 -11.78
CA GLY A 242 16.08 13.23 -11.19
C GLY A 242 15.95 11.83 -11.81
N PRO A 243 16.73 10.85 -11.31
CA PRO A 243 16.80 9.51 -11.88
C PRO A 243 15.46 8.76 -11.85
N LYS A 244 14.57 9.05 -10.89
CA LYS A 244 13.24 8.39 -10.80
C LYS A 244 12.38 8.69 -12.04
N GLU A 245 12.40 9.93 -12.50
CA GLU A 245 11.65 10.38 -13.67
C GLU A 245 12.23 9.77 -14.95
N CYS A 246 13.56 9.67 -15.05
CA CYS A 246 14.23 9.00 -16.18
C CYS A 246 13.86 7.51 -16.25
N MET A 247 13.83 6.82 -15.11
CA MET A 247 13.36 5.43 -14.99
C MET A 247 11.90 5.28 -15.39
N ALA A 248 11.03 6.20 -14.95
CA ALA A 248 9.62 6.19 -15.28
C ALA A 248 9.40 6.38 -16.79
N LEU A 249 10.13 7.28 -17.44
CA LEU A 249 10.07 7.46 -18.88
C LEU A 249 10.54 6.22 -19.64
N ALA A 250 11.66 5.62 -19.25
CA ALA A 250 12.16 4.37 -19.84
C ALA A 250 11.14 3.23 -19.69
N SER A 251 10.52 3.12 -18.53
CA SER A 251 9.47 2.12 -18.25
C SER A 251 8.23 2.36 -19.11
N ALA A 252 7.77 3.60 -19.26
CA ALA A 252 6.64 3.96 -20.10
C ALA A 252 6.89 3.57 -21.56
N ILE A 253 8.08 3.88 -22.11
CA ILE A 253 8.44 3.52 -23.47
C ILE A 253 8.51 1.99 -23.66
N ARG A 254 9.05 1.26 -22.69
CA ARG A 254 9.06 -0.22 -22.72
C ARG A 254 7.66 -0.82 -22.69
N LYS A 255 6.75 -0.24 -21.90
CA LYS A 255 5.37 -0.71 -21.73
C LYS A 255 4.51 -0.38 -22.95
N GLU A 256 4.52 0.87 -23.39
CA GLU A 256 3.66 1.36 -24.46
C GLU A 256 4.17 1.01 -25.86
N ARG A 257 5.47 0.65 -25.99
CA ARG A 257 6.11 0.19 -27.23
C ARG A 257 5.78 1.08 -28.45
N PRO A 258 6.15 2.37 -28.45
CA PRO A 258 5.80 3.29 -29.53
C PRO A 258 6.36 2.79 -30.87
N GLU A 259 5.51 2.64 -31.88
CA GLU A 259 5.88 2.18 -33.21
C GLU A 259 6.33 3.31 -34.14
N ASN A 260 6.04 4.56 -33.78
CA ASN A 260 6.39 5.74 -34.58
C ASN A 260 6.68 6.97 -33.68
N SER A 261 7.20 8.02 -34.29
CA SER A 261 7.61 9.24 -33.61
C SER A 261 6.45 9.96 -32.94
N ASP A 262 5.24 9.91 -33.49
CA ASP A 262 4.08 10.57 -32.89
C ASP A 262 3.62 9.87 -31.62
N ALA A 263 3.62 8.52 -31.60
CA ALA A 263 3.35 7.75 -30.40
C ALA A 263 4.39 8.04 -29.31
N LEU A 264 5.67 8.16 -29.65
CA LEU A 264 6.71 8.51 -28.70
C LEU A 264 6.52 9.93 -28.15
N ARG A 265 6.16 10.92 -29.00
CA ARG A 265 5.89 12.29 -28.57
C ARG A 265 4.75 12.36 -27.55
N ILE A 266 3.69 11.56 -27.73
CA ILE A 266 2.61 11.45 -26.74
C ILE A 266 3.14 10.98 -25.37
N ILE A 267 4.08 10.03 -25.37
CA ILE A 267 4.71 9.56 -24.11
C ILE A 267 5.56 10.69 -23.49
N LEU A 268 6.35 11.41 -24.27
CA LEU A 268 7.17 12.53 -23.82
C LEU A 268 6.34 13.71 -23.28
N GLU A 269 5.16 13.95 -23.85
CA GLU A 269 4.22 14.98 -23.36
C GLU A 269 3.63 14.67 -21.99
N ARG A 270 3.70 13.42 -21.55
CA ARG A 270 3.27 12.99 -20.21
C ARG A 270 4.37 13.06 -19.15
N SER A 271 5.48 13.74 -19.44
CA SER A 271 6.55 13.93 -18.45
C SER A 271 6.09 14.75 -17.24
N GLN A 272 6.74 14.51 -16.09
CA GLN A 272 6.36 15.17 -14.83
C GLN A 272 6.36 16.71 -14.92
N PRO A 273 7.41 17.39 -15.47
CA PRO A 273 7.43 18.84 -15.62
C PRO A 273 6.28 19.37 -16.47
N LYS A 274 6.03 18.74 -17.61
CA LYS A 274 4.93 19.13 -18.52
C LYS A 274 3.56 18.93 -17.89
N ARG A 275 3.39 17.84 -17.12
CA ARG A 275 2.16 17.61 -16.34
C ARG A 275 1.92 18.72 -15.34
N ARG A 276 2.98 19.15 -14.61
CA ARG A 276 2.85 20.27 -13.66
C ARG A 276 2.51 21.59 -14.35
N GLU A 277 3.15 21.89 -15.48
CA GLU A 277 2.85 23.07 -16.28
C GLU A 277 1.41 23.04 -16.79
N LEU A 278 0.96 21.89 -17.32
CA LEU A 278 -0.41 21.69 -17.75
C LEU A 278 -1.40 21.82 -16.59
N ALA A 279 -1.11 21.24 -15.43
CA ALA A 279 -1.91 21.35 -14.24
C ALA A 279 -2.01 22.80 -13.74
N ALA A 280 -0.91 23.55 -13.80
CA ALA A 280 -0.90 24.98 -13.51
C ALA A 280 -1.82 25.75 -14.47
N THR A 281 -1.74 25.49 -15.77
CA THR A 281 -2.65 26.08 -16.76
C THR A 281 -4.12 25.75 -16.48
N ILE A 282 -4.40 24.56 -15.97
CA ILE A 282 -5.77 24.14 -15.59
C ILE A 282 -6.28 24.91 -14.38
N LEU A 283 -5.45 25.14 -13.36
CA LEU A 283 -5.87 25.71 -12.07
C LEU A 283 -5.60 27.21 -11.94
N LEU A 284 -4.55 27.75 -12.58
CA LEU A 284 -4.21 29.15 -12.43
C LEU A 284 -5.22 30.07 -13.13
N PRO A 285 -5.52 31.25 -12.57
CA PRO A 285 -6.40 32.24 -13.23
C PRO A 285 -5.69 32.86 -14.43
N ALA A 286 -6.47 33.24 -15.42
CA ALA A 286 -5.94 34.15 -16.45
C ALA A 286 -5.46 35.45 -15.77
N PRO A 287 -4.26 35.97 -16.12
CA PRO A 287 -3.60 37.08 -15.40
C PRO A 287 -4.47 38.34 -15.28
N ASP A 288 -5.32 38.62 -16.27
CA ASP A 288 -6.05 39.88 -16.42
C ASP A 288 -7.57 39.79 -16.17
N ALA A 289 -8.03 38.80 -15.38
CA ALA A 289 -9.47 38.63 -15.17
C ALA A 289 -10.08 39.69 -14.25
N PRO A 290 -11.18 40.38 -14.64
CA PRO A 290 -11.94 41.31 -13.79
C PRO A 290 -12.44 40.62 -12.51
N ALA A 291 -12.73 41.42 -11.44
CA ALA A 291 -13.15 40.91 -10.14
C ALA A 291 -14.38 39.96 -10.20
N ALA A 292 -15.35 40.25 -11.08
CA ALA A 292 -16.50 39.38 -11.30
C ALA A 292 -16.11 38.00 -11.91
N ARG A 293 -15.15 37.99 -12.83
CA ARG A 293 -14.61 36.71 -13.39
C ARG A 293 -13.75 35.95 -12.41
N ARG A 294 -13.17 36.60 -11.38
CA ARG A 294 -12.39 35.88 -10.35
C ARG A 294 -13.23 34.90 -9.55
N ARG A 295 -14.49 35.20 -9.27
CA ARG A 295 -15.40 34.30 -8.58
C ARG A 295 -15.83 33.12 -9.47
N ALA A 296 -16.23 33.41 -10.71
CA ALA A 296 -16.50 32.36 -11.70
C ALA A 296 -15.27 31.44 -11.86
N SER A 297 -14.08 32.01 -11.89
CA SER A 297 -12.83 31.27 -11.91
C SER A 297 -12.59 30.39 -10.63
N GLN A 298 -13.12 30.80 -9.46
CA GLN A 298 -13.07 29.93 -8.26
C GLN A 298 -14.00 28.73 -8.39
N HIS A 299 -15.21 28.91 -8.95
CA HIS A 299 -16.11 27.79 -9.27
C HIS A 299 -15.45 26.80 -10.24
N GLU A 300 -14.85 27.28 -11.31
CA GLU A 300 -14.14 26.46 -12.28
C GLU A 300 -12.98 25.69 -11.62
N ARG A 301 -12.19 26.33 -10.78
CA ARG A 301 -11.06 25.70 -10.09
C ARG A 301 -11.51 24.66 -9.07
N ALA A 302 -12.54 24.97 -8.28
CA ALA A 302 -13.12 24.01 -7.35
C ALA A 302 -13.65 22.77 -8.08
N PHE A 303 -14.33 23.00 -9.22
CA PHE A 303 -14.81 21.93 -10.06
C PHE A 303 -13.66 21.10 -10.66
N ARG A 304 -12.62 21.74 -11.21
CA ARG A 304 -11.46 21.06 -11.81
C ARG A 304 -10.65 20.26 -10.78
N LEU A 305 -10.49 20.79 -9.56
CA LEU A 305 -9.86 20.04 -8.47
C LEU A 305 -10.72 18.85 -8.06
N SER A 306 -12.03 19.04 -7.88
CA SER A 306 -12.95 17.94 -7.58
C SER A 306 -12.99 16.92 -8.72
N TYR A 307 -12.93 17.36 -9.97
CA TYR A 307 -12.86 16.47 -11.14
C TYR A 307 -11.60 15.59 -11.12
N ALA A 308 -10.48 16.14 -10.71
CA ALA A 308 -9.25 15.37 -10.54
C ALA A 308 -9.35 14.37 -9.37
N VAL A 309 -9.92 14.79 -8.24
CA VAL A 309 -10.11 13.91 -7.06
C VAL A 309 -11.06 12.76 -7.39
N PHE A 310 -12.15 13.04 -8.09
CA PHE A 310 -13.17 12.05 -8.47
C PHE A 310 -12.95 11.44 -9.86
N ARG A 311 -11.71 11.36 -10.32
CA ARG A 311 -11.39 10.71 -11.60
C ARG A 311 -12.02 9.31 -11.66
N ARG A 312 -12.66 9.00 -12.80
CA ARG A 312 -13.42 7.76 -13.07
C ARG A 312 -14.68 7.56 -12.22
N ARG A 313 -15.10 8.59 -11.48
CA ARG A 313 -16.35 8.55 -10.72
C ARG A 313 -17.45 9.33 -11.45
N PRO A 314 -18.74 9.06 -11.17
CA PRO A 314 -19.85 9.79 -11.77
C PRO A 314 -19.77 11.31 -11.52
N LEU A 315 -20.18 12.10 -12.51
CA LEU A 315 -20.05 13.57 -12.46
C LEU A 315 -20.87 14.24 -11.38
N HIS A 316 -21.98 13.65 -10.92
CA HIS A 316 -22.76 14.25 -9.83
C HIS A 316 -21.92 14.38 -8.55
N TYR A 317 -21.07 13.40 -8.23
CA TYR A 317 -20.13 13.50 -7.11
C TYR A 317 -19.12 14.65 -7.27
N VAL A 318 -18.70 14.94 -8.50
CA VAL A 318 -17.81 16.08 -8.78
C VAL A 318 -18.47 17.41 -8.44
N PHE A 319 -19.73 17.59 -8.83
CA PHE A 319 -20.49 18.80 -8.52
C PHE A 319 -20.69 18.96 -7.01
N GLU A 320 -21.11 17.90 -6.33
CA GLU A 320 -21.35 17.89 -4.90
C GLU A 320 -20.07 18.19 -4.10
N ALA A 321 -18.99 17.56 -4.47
CA ALA A 321 -17.68 17.79 -3.86
C ALA A 321 -17.16 19.22 -4.12
N ALA A 322 -17.38 19.76 -5.32
CA ALA A 322 -16.98 21.11 -5.66
C ALA A 322 -17.79 22.17 -4.87
N ASP A 323 -19.09 21.95 -4.67
CA ASP A 323 -19.92 22.80 -3.83
C ASP A 323 -19.47 22.78 -2.35
N LEU A 324 -19.12 21.60 -1.83
CA LEU A 324 -18.55 21.47 -0.48
C LEU A 324 -17.21 22.19 -0.35
N LEU A 325 -16.32 22.09 -1.35
CA LEU A 325 -15.05 22.81 -1.35
C LEU A 325 -15.25 24.33 -1.35
N LEU A 326 -16.20 24.84 -2.14
CA LEU A 326 -16.50 26.26 -2.18
C LEU A 326 -17.03 26.78 -0.85
N ARG A 327 -17.90 26.02 -0.17
CA ARG A 327 -18.40 26.36 1.17
C ARG A 327 -17.25 26.45 2.18
N GLU A 328 -16.31 25.52 2.15
CA GLU A 328 -15.13 25.55 3.02
C GLU A 328 -14.24 26.78 2.74
N ILE A 329 -14.05 27.15 1.47
CA ILE A 329 -13.27 28.32 1.10
C ILE A 329 -14.00 29.61 1.54
N ASP A 330 -15.29 29.71 1.36
CA ASP A 330 -16.08 30.87 1.75
C ASP A 330 -16.15 31.04 3.27
N SER A 331 -16.36 29.93 4.00
CA SER A 331 -16.33 29.91 5.45
C SER A 331 -14.97 30.37 6.00
N ALA A 332 -13.87 29.86 5.43
CA ALA A 332 -12.53 30.26 5.83
C ALA A 332 -12.22 31.74 5.52
N ALA A 333 -12.83 32.29 4.47
CA ALA A 333 -12.66 33.69 4.06
C ALA A 333 -13.65 34.66 4.74
N LEU A 334 -14.53 34.15 5.63
CA LEU A 334 -15.65 34.95 6.21
C LEU A 334 -16.52 35.65 5.18
N ARG A 335 -16.74 35.03 4.03
CA ARG A 335 -17.53 35.55 2.93
C ARG A 335 -18.94 34.95 2.95
N PRO A 336 -19.98 35.71 2.46
CA PRO A 336 -21.30 35.14 2.30
C PRO A 336 -21.28 33.98 1.30
N GLU A 337 -22.05 32.92 1.59
CA GLU A 337 -22.20 31.79 0.70
C GLU A 337 -22.75 32.21 -0.66
N TRP A 338 -22.08 31.82 -1.72
CA TRP A 338 -22.56 31.94 -3.08
C TRP A 338 -23.22 30.60 -3.45
N GLY A 339 -24.48 30.62 -3.82
CA GLY A 339 -25.27 29.43 -4.09
C GLY A 339 -24.61 28.35 -4.92
N ASN A 340 -25.22 27.20 -5.00
CA ASN A 340 -24.73 26.01 -5.69
C ASN A 340 -24.45 26.27 -7.17
N MET A 341 -23.51 25.51 -7.76
CA MET A 341 -23.25 25.53 -9.21
C MET A 341 -24.39 24.93 -10.05
N ALA A 342 -25.44 24.43 -9.40
CA ALA A 342 -26.59 23.82 -10.07
C ALA A 342 -27.23 24.76 -11.11
N LEU A 343 -27.28 24.31 -12.35
CA LEU A 343 -27.84 25.03 -13.51
C LEU A 343 -27.12 26.35 -13.89
N GLN A 344 -26.03 26.72 -13.22
CA GLN A 344 -25.29 27.94 -13.53
C GLN A 344 -24.27 27.75 -14.65
N HIS A 345 -23.57 26.61 -14.64
CA HIS A 345 -22.51 26.34 -15.59
C HIS A 345 -22.62 24.94 -16.19
N PRO A 346 -22.62 24.81 -17.53
CA PRO A 346 -22.51 23.48 -18.15
C PRO A 346 -21.13 22.88 -17.93
N VAL A 347 -21.05 21.53 -17.83
CA VAL A 347 -19.80 20.79 -17.60
C VAL A 347 -18.68 21.25 -18.54
N GLN A 348 -18.98 21.43 -19.82
CA GLN A 348 -17.98 21.84 -20.83
C GLN A 348 -17.30 23.17 -20.51
N GLN A 349 -18.04 24.12 -19.90
CA GLN A 349 -17.49 25.41 -19.49
C GLN A 349 -16.60 25.27 -18.26
N LEU A 350 -17.01 24.43 -17.29
CA LEU A 350 -16.27 24.19 -16.05
C LEU A 350 -14.95 23.47 -16.28
N LEU A 351 -14.88 22.55 -17.26
CA LEU A 351 -13.68 21.73 -17.53
C LEU A 351 -12.49 22.56 -18.06
N GLY A 352 -12.74 23.63 -18.81
CA GLY A 352 -11.68 24.29 -19.57
C GLY A 352 -11.17 23.42 -20.73
N ASP A 353 -10.27 23.97 -21.56
CA ASP A 353 -9.93 23.37 -22.86
C ASP A 353 -9.24 21.99 -22.75
N GLN A 354 -8.38 21.80 -21.78
CA GLN A 354 -7.60 20.57 -21.65
C GLN A 354 -8.44 19.38 -21.16
N LEU A 355 -9.11 19.54 -20.02
CA LEU A 355 -9.99 18.49 -19.50
C LEU A 355 -11.19 18.22 -20.42
N LYS A 356 -11.63 19.25 -21.16
CA LYS A 356 -12.69 19.13 -22.17
C LYS A 356 -12.28 18.19 -23.32
N ARG A 357 -11.02 18.26 -23.78
CA ARG A 357 -10.52 17.32 -24.80
C ARG A 357 -10.58 15.89 -24.27
N ASP A 358 -10.02 15.63 -23.11
CA ASP A 358 -10.03 14.28 -22.51
C ASP A 358 -11.45 13.75 -22.33
N TRP A 359 -12.39 14.61 -21.99
CA TRP A 359 -13.79 14.26 -21.80
C TRP A 359 -14.54 14.02 -23.12
N LEU A 360 -14.26 14.80 -24.18
CA LEU A 360 -14.88 14.64 -25.50
C LEU A 360 -14.33 13.41 -26.24
N ASP A 361 -13.03 13.18 -26.21
CA ASP A 361 -12.37 12.05 -26.88
C ASP A 361 -12.76 10.69 -26.28
N ALA A 362 -13.31 10.70 -25.07
CA ALA A 362 -13.76 9.52 -24.37
C ALA A 362 -15.24 9.17 -24.61
N ARG A 363 -15.93 9.88 -25.51
CA ARG A 363 -17.28 9.53 -25.93
C ARG A 363 -17.22 8.31 -26.87
N GLU A 364 -17.50 7.13 -26.33
CA GLU A 364 -17.79 6.00 -27.19
C GLU A 364 -19.11 6.21 -27.92
N PRO A 365 -19.12 6.07 -29.25
CA PRO A 365 -20.37 6.15 -30.03
C PRO A 365 -21.32 5.04 -29.55
N GLY A 366 -22.43 5.41 -28.93
CA GLY A 366 -23.46 4.45 -28.50
C GLY A 366 -23.77 4.39 -27.00
N THR A 367 -22.91 4.86 -26.12
CA THR A 367 -23.14 4.86 -24.67
C THR A 367 -24.19 5.88 -24.18
N GLU A 368 -24.57 6.84 -25.01
CA GLU A 368 -25.60 7.84 -24.64
C GLU A 368 -27.02 7.26 -24.52
N ARG A 369 -27.27 6.04 -25.04
CA ARG A 369 -28.60 5.39 -25.05
C ARG A 369 -28.86 4.45 -23.86
N THR A 370 -27.84 4.11 -23.06
CA THR A 370 -27.95 3.06 -22.03
C THR A 370 -28.12 3.59 -20.60
N GLY A 371 -28.34 4.88 -20.39
CA GLY A 371 -28.51 5.44 -19.04
C GLY A 371 -27.24 5.41 -18.16
N ALA A 372 -26.08 5.05 -18.74
CA ALA A 372 -24.83 5.02 -17.99
C ALA A 372 -24.45 6.43 -17.48
N SER A 373 -24.13 6.54 -16.20
CA SER A 373 -23.72 7.80 -15.59
C SER A 373 -22.42 8.31 -16.22
N ARG A 374 -22.39 9.60 -16.56
CA ARG A 374 -21.18 10.25 -17.07
C ARG A 374 -20.13 10.30 -15.96
N THR A 375 -18.90 9.88 -16.26
CA THR A 375 -17.78 9.83 -15.31
C THR A 375 -16.75 10.92 -15.58
N ALA A 376 -16.02 11.34 -14.53
CA ALA A 376 -14.86 12.22 -14.65
C ALA A 376 -13.72 11.46 -15.34
N ARG A 377 -13.22 11.96 -16.47
CA ARG A 377 -12.17 11.29 -17.25
C ARG A 377 -10.95 12.19 -17.41
N ILE A 378 -9.80 11.71 -16.98
CA ILE A 378 -8.49 12.29 -17.25
C ILE A 378 -7.69 11.20 -17.94
N ARG A 379 -7.28 11.43 -19.20
CA ARG A 379 -6.57 10.42 -20.01
C ARG A 379 -5.23 10.07 -19.39
N ASP A 380 -4.48 11.08 -18.97
CA ASP A 380 -3.19 10.88 -18.31
C ASP A 380 -3.37 10.69 -16.79
N PRO A 381 -3.12 9.49 -16.24
CA PRO A 381 -3.23 9.24 -14.79
C PRO A 381 -2.37 10.19 -13.95
N GLY A 382 -1.18 10.53 -14.43
CA GLY A 382 -0.25 11.41 -13.72
C GLY A 382 -0.72 12.86 -13.61
N LEU A 383 -1.60 13.32 -14.50
CA LEU A 383 -2.15 14.68 -14.46
C LEU A 383 -3.04 14.89 -13.21
N ARG A 384 -3.71 13.85 -12.71
CA ARG A 384 -4.44 13.89 -11.43
C ARG A 384 -3.54 14.33 -10.28
N GLY A 385 -2.40 13.66 -10.12
CA GLY A 385 -1.42 13.99 -9.09
C GLY A 385 -0.85 15.41 -9.26
N ALA A 386 -0.57 15.81 -10.50
CA ALA A 386 -0.05 17.15 -10.79
C ALA A 386 -1.07 18.27 -10.48
N ILE A 387 -2.37 18.08 -10.74
CA ILE A 387 -3.42 19.02 -10.36
C ILE A 387 -3.50 19.19 -8.84
N ILE A 388 -3.41 18.08 -8.09
CA ILE A 388 -3.41 18.09 -6.62
C ILE A 388 -2.13 18.76 -6.09
N ASP A 389 -0.98 18.50 -6.70
CA ASP A 389 0.31 19.12 -6.35
C ASP A 389 0.28 20.65 -6.54
N VAL A 390 -0.22 21.13 -7.68
CA VAL A 390 -0.40 22.56 -7.93
C VAL A 390 -1.39 23.17 -6.93
N ALA A 391 -2.53 22.50 -6.65
CA ALA A 391 -3.49 22.97 -5.66
C ALA A 391 -2.86 23.07 -4.26
N TRP A 392 -1.91 22.21 -3.92
CA TRP A 392 -1.23 22.19 -2.61
C TRP A 392 -0.11 23.21 -2.49
N HIS A 393 0.71 23.38 -3.52
CA HIS A 393 1.91 24.23 -3.47
C HIS A 393 1.71 25.65 -3.98
N ASP A 394 0.84 25.84 -4.98
CA ASP A 394 0.64 27.15 -5.60
C ASP A 394 -0.53 27.92 -4.94
N PHE A 395 -1.32 27.26 -4.10
CA PHE A 395 -2.44 27.85 -3.34
C PHE A 395 -2.29 27.59 -1.83
N ASP A 396 -1.17 28.01 -1.24
CA ASP A 396 -0.85 27.78 0.19
C ASP A 396 -1.97 28.19 1.16
N GLY A 397 -2.67 29.30 0.88
CA GLY A 397 -3.78 29.79 1.69
C GLY A 397 -4.99 28.86 1.74
N THR A 398 -5.11 27.92 0.80
CA THR A 398 -6.24 26.98 0.71
C THR A 398 -5.95 25.62 1.34
N ARG A 399 -4.73 25.32 1.76
CA ARG A 399 -4.35 24.02 2.32
C ARG A 399 -5.26 23.56 3.45
N ARG A 400 -5.63 24.48 4.36
CA ARG A 400 -6.53 24.16 5.47
C ARG A 400 -7.93 23.80 4.96
N SER A 401 -8.46 24.58 4.05
CA SER A 401 -9.78 24.33 3.46
C SER A 401 -9.81 23.02 2.67
N VAL A 402 -8.73 22.68 1.96
CA VAL A 402 -8.62 21.39 1.26
C VAL A 402 -8.61 20.23 2.25
N LEU A 403 -7.87 20.30 3.36
CA LEU A 403 -7.89 19.24 4.37
C LEU A 403 -9.26 19.11 5.05
N ASN A 404 -9.90 20.21 5.39
CA ASN A 404 -11.25 20.19 5.96
C ASN A 404 -12.27 19.61 4.96
N TRP A 405 -12.18 19.98 3.70
CA TRP A 405 -13.00 19.44 2.64
C TRP A 405 -12.88 17.91 2.51
N LEU A 406 -11.65 17.38 2.50
CA LEU A 406 -11.44 15.92 2.48
C LEU A 406 -12.01 15.25 3.72
N ASP A 407 -11.91 15.90 4.90
CA ASP A 407 -12.53 15.41 6.13
C ASP A 407 -14.07 15.39 6.05
N LEU A 408 -14.68 16.39 5.42
CA LEU A 408 -16.12 16.40 5.18
C LEU A 408 -16.56 15.29 4.21
N LEU A 409 -15.81 15.07 3.13
CA LEU A 409 -16.11 14.00 2.17
C LEU A 409 -16.04 12.61 2.81
N VAL A 410 -15.04 12.36 3.67
CA VAL A 410 -14.90 11.08 4.38
C VAL A 410 -16.03 10.86 5.40
N LYS A 411 -16.64 11.93 5.90
CA LYS A 411 -17.75 11.84 6.85
C LYS A 411 -19.13 11.65 6.18
N GLN A 412 -19.21 11.81 4.86
CA GLN A 412 -20.42 11.44 4.11
C GLN A 412 -20.64 9.93 4.23
N ASP A 413 -21.91 9.51 4.21
CA ASP A 413 -22.28 8.09 4.22
C ASP A 413 -22.33 7.55 2.79
N ASP A 414 -21.19 7.65 2.11
CA ASP A 414 -21.02 7.25 0.69
C ASP A 414 -19.59 6.76 0.43
N ASP A 415 -19.46 5.50 0.08
CA ASP A 415 -18.18 4.84 -0.16
C ASP A 415 -17.36 5.48 -1.29
N VAL A 416 -18.03 5.99 -2.33
CA VAL A 416 -17.36 6.63 -3.47
C VAL A 416 -16.71 7.93 -3.04
N MET A 417 -17.40 8.74 -2.23
CA MET A 417 -16.86 9.99 -1.67
C MET A 417 -15.72 9.70 -0.70
N GLN A 418 -15.92 8.76 0.21
CA GLN A 418 -14.91 8.36 1.20
C GLN A 418 -13.64 7.89 0.53
N ARG A 419 -13.75 7.02 -0.47
CA ARG A 419 -12.61 6.47 -1.18
C ARG A 419 -11.87 7.52 -2.00
N ALA A 420 -12.59 8.37 -2.76
CA ALA A 420 -11.98 9.43 -3.56
C ALA A 420 -11.21 10.43 -2.68
N ALA A 421 -11.79 10.81 -1.54
CA ALA A 421 -11.14 11.68 -0.57
C ALA A 421 -9.91 11.04 0.08
N ALA A 422 -9.98 9.74 0.42
CA ALA A 422 -8.86 8.99 0.98
C ALA A 422 -7.68 8.88 -0.01
N GLU A 423 -7.95 8.58 -1.27
CA GLU A 423 -6.94 8.55 -2.33
C GLU A 423 -6.27 9.92 -2.51
N ALA A 424 -7.06 11.01 -2.51
CA ALA A 424 -6.53 12.36 -2.58
C ALA A 424 -5.69 12.72 -1.35
N ALA A 425 -6.12 12.33 -0.16
CA ALA A 425 -5.32 12.48 1.07
C ALA A 425 -4.01 11.71 1.00
N GLY A 426 -4.01 10.52 0.39
CA GLY A 426 -2.78 9.75 0.14
C GLY A 426 -1.81 10.45 -0.80
N LEU A 427 -2.31 11.04 -1.90
CA LEU A 427 -1.49 11.87 -2.79
C LEU A 427 -0.90 13.10 -2.08
N LEU A 428 -1.71 13.79 -1.27
CA LEU A 428 -1.23 14.91 -0.46
C LEU A 428 -0.21 14.47 0.59
N ALA A 429 -0.36 13.29 1.18
CA ALA A 429 0.60 12.74 2.13
C ALA A 429 1.95 12.40 1.47
N ASP A 430 1.99 12.03 0.19
CA ASP A 430 3.25 11.88 -0.55
C ASP A 430 3.99 13.23 -0.72
N LEU A 431 3.24 14.35 -0.76
CA LEU A 431 3.81 15.70 -0.85
C LEU A 431 4.21 16.26 0.52
N ASP A 432 3.35 16.14 1.54
CA ASP A 432 3.57 16.66 2.90
C ASP A 432 3.04 15.68 3.96
N PHE A 433 3.79 14.60 4.16
CA PHE A 433 3.39 13.53 5.08
C PHE A 433 3.13 14.03 6.50
N ALA A 434 4.03 14.85 7.04
CA ALA A 434 3.94 15.26 8.44
C ALA A 434 2.64 16.03 8.74
N ARG A 435 2.27 16.95 7.89
CA ARG A 435 1.07 17.78 8.06
C ARG A 435 -0.21 16.98 7.79
N VAL A 436 -0.28 16.29 6.65
CA VAL A 436 -1.49 15.53 6.25
C VAL A 436 -1.75 14.40 7.23
N HIS A 437 -0.71 13.66 7.63
CA HIS A 437 -0.84 12.61 8.62
C HIS A 437 -1.37 13.16 9.95
N LYS A 438 -0.74 14.21 10.51
CA LYS A 438 -1.13 14.77 11.82
C LYS A 438 -2.54 15.34 11.82
N VAL A 439 -2.91 16.09 10.78
CA VAL A 439 -4.19 16.83 10.74
C VAL A 439 -5.35 15.96 10.32
N LEU A 440 -5.11 14.96 9.47
CA LEU A 440 -6.17 14.21 8.81
C LEU A 440 -6.08 12.70 9.12
N ILE A 441 -5.04 12.01 8.68
CA ILE A 441 -4.97 10.55 8.71
C ILE A 441 -4.97 10.00 10.14
N ASP A 442 -4.19 10.58 11.06
CA ASP A 442 -4.15 10.14 12.47
C ASP A 442 -5.49 10.35 13.19
N ARG A 443 -6.21 11.43 12.84
CA ARG A 443 -7.55 11.70 13.36
C ARG A 443 -8.57 10.68 12.82
N TRP A 444 -8.51 10.35 11.54
CA TRP A 444 -9.36 9.31 10.95
C TRP A 444 -9.07 7.93 11.56
N ALA A 445 -7.80 7.62 11.78
CA ALA A 445 -7.40 6.35 12.39
C ALA A 445 -7.92 6.15 13.82
N LYS A 446 -8.21 7.23 14.53
CA LYS A 446 -8.77 7.22 15.89
C LYS A 446 -10.29 7.34 15.93
N SER A 447 -10.94 7.37 14.77
CA SER A 447 -12.39 7.53 14.70
C SER A 447 -13.14 6.30 15.25
N PRO A 448 -14.26 6.48 15.97
CA PRO A 448 -15.15 5.37 16.33
C PRO A 448 -15.82 4.77 15.08
N ARG A 449 -16.05 5.55 14.01
CA ARG A 449 -16.71 5.08 12.78
C ARG A 449 -15.76 4.23 11.94
N ALA A 450 -16.14 2.99 11.64
CA ALA A 450 -15.35 2.03 10.87
C ALA A 450 -15.03 2.54 9.45
N ALA A 451 -16.00 3.17 8.76
CA ALA A 451 -15.81 3.75 7.44
C ALA A 451 -14.72 4.84 7.41
N VAL A 452 -14.65 5.68 8.46
CA VAL A 452 -13.61 6.72 8.58
C VAL A 452 -12.23 6.09 8.83
N ARG A 453 -12.15 5.00 9.61
CA ARG A 453 -10.91 4.25 9.78
C ARG A 453 -10.47 3.58 8.48
N GLN A 454 -11.43 3.08 7.70
CA GLN A 454 -11.15 2.53 6.38
C GLN A 454 -10.57 3.59 5.43
N ALA A 455 -11.09 4.81 5.46
CA ALA A 455 -10.53 5.92 4.68
C ALA A 455 -9.08 6.24 5.09
N ALA A 456 -8.74 6.19 6.39
CA ALA A 456 -7.37 6.32 6.85
C ALA A 456 -6.45 5.22 6.30
N ALA A 457 -6.96 3.99 6.26
CA ALA A 457 -6.23 2.84 5.71
C ALA A 457 -5.96 3.02 4.21
N TRP A 458 -6.96 3.40 3.43
CA TRP A 458 -6.78 3.69 2.00
C TRP A 458 -5.79 4.82 1.76
N ALA A 459 -5.87 5.92 2.54
CA ALA A 459 -4.95 7.04 2.40
C ALA A 459 -3.49 6.64 2.63
N LEU A 460 -3.20 5.82 3.66
CA LEU A 460 -1.85 5.31 3.91
C LEU A 460 -1.38 4.35 2.82
N THR A 461 -2.24 3.43 2.39
CA THR A 461 -1.92 2.49 1.31
C THR A 461 -1.64 3.24 0.01
N TYR A 462 -2.38 4.30 -0.26
CA TYR A 462 -2.18 5.11 -1.48
C TYR A 462 -0.89 5.93 -1.41
N SER A 463 -0.57 6.52 -0.25
CA SER A 463 0.67 7.30 -0.07
C SER A 463 1.93 6.41 -0.13
N GLU A 464 1.86 5.18 0.35
CA GLU A 464 2.98 4.22 0.27
C GLU A 464 3.37 3.91 -1.18
N LYS A 465 2.38 3.81 -2.08
CA LYS A 465 2.59 3.54 -3.51
C LYS A 465 3.40 4.62 -4.23
N GLY A 466 3.33 5.87 -3.80
CA GLY A 466 4.18 6.96 -4.28
C GLY A 466 5.68 6.71 -4.05
N GLY A 467 6.02 5.86 -3.08
CA GLY A 467 7.38 5.42 -2.77
C GLY A 467 8.22 6.41 -1.96
N ASN A 468 7.93 7.72 -2.03
CA ASN A 468 8.71 8.75 -1.34
C ASN A 468 8.56 8.69 0.19
N VAL A 469 7.37 8.33 0.66
CA VAL A 469 7.02 8.30 2.08
C VAL A 469 6.82 6.89 2.64
N ALA A 470 7.05 5.86 1.83
CA ALA A 470 6.88 4.46 2.23
C ALA A 470 7.55 4.11 3.57
N PRO A 471 8.79 4.49 3.85
CA PRO A 471 9.40 4.23 5.15
C PRO A 471 8.67 4.92 6.31
N LYS A 472 8.14 6.15 6.09
CA LYS A 472 7.38 6.90 7.10
C LYS A 472 6.03 6.24 7.38
N VAL A 473 5.36 5.77 6.32
CA VAL A 473 4.09 5.03 6.44
C VAL A 473 4.30 3.75 7.24
N ARG A 474 5.31 2.97 6.91
CA ARG A 474 5.62 1.72 7.61
C ARG A 474 6.02 1.93 9.07
N ALA A 475 6.82 2.96 9.35
CA ALA A 475 7.16 3.33 10.73
C ALA A 475 5.91 3.71 11.54
N LYS A 476 5.01 4.49 10.94
CA LYS A 476 3.78 4.90 11.61
C LYS A 476 2.83 3.71 11.82
N LEU A 477 2.75 2.80 10.86
CA LEU A 477 1.95 1.59 10.98
C LEU A 477 2.41 0.73 12.16
N ARG A 478 3.72 0.52 12.32
CA ARG A 478 4.26 -0.19 13.47
C ARG A 478 4.02 0.51 14.80
N GLU A 479 4.12 1.85 14.84
CA GLU A 479 3.75 2.65 16.01
C GLU A 479 2.31 2.38 16.41
N TRP A 480 1.38 2.32 15.44
CA TRP A 480 0.00 1.99 15.70
C TRP A 480 -0.19 0.55 16.19
N CYS A 481 0.45 -0.44 15.57
CA CYS A 481 0.36 -1.83 15.98
C CYS A 481 0.87 -2.11 17.39
N SER A 482 1.78 -1.28 17.90
CA SER A 482 2.36 -1.40 19.24
C SER A 482 1.86 -0.37 20.25
N GLY A 483 1.00 0.55 19.81
CA GLY A 483 0.36 1.56 20.67
C GLY A 483 -0.74 0.94 21.54
N GLU A 484 -1.42 1.80 22.30
CA GLU A 484 -2.52 1.37 23.20
C GLU A 484 -3.91 1.75 22.66
N HIS A 485 -3.96 2.38 21.47
CA HIS A 485 -5.22 2.94 20.96
C HIS A 485 -5.96 1.94 20.07
N LYS A 486 -7.05 1.37 20.59
CA LYS A 486 -7.84 0.31 19.95
C LYS A 486 -8.24 0.61 18.49
N TYR A 487 -8.61 1.84 18.16
CA TYR A 487 -9.01 2.20 16.79
C TYR A 487 -7.83 2.30 15.82
N GLN A 488 -6.64 2.66 16.32
CA GLN A 488 -5.43 2.62 15.50
C GLN A 488 -5.00 1.18 15.17
N HIS A 489 -5.21 0.22 16.12
CA HIS A 489 -5.02 -1.21 15.84
C HIS A 489 -5.93 -1.69 14.71
N ASP A 490 -7.22 -1.36 14.75
CA ASP A 490 -8.16 -1.71 13.69
C ASP A 490 -7.78 -1.05 12.35
N THR A 491 -7.39 0.23 12.38
CA THR A 491 -6.92 0.91 11.18
C THR A 491 -5.67 0.26 10.60
N ALA A 492 -4.72 -0.14 11.45
CA ALA A 492 -3.51 -0.83 10.99
C ALA A 492 -3.84 -2.19 10.33
N ALA A 493 -4.74 -2.97 10.90
CA ALA A 493 -5.22 -4.20 10.27
C ALA A 493 -5.88 -3.92 8.90
N ARG A 494 -6.71 -2.86 8.79
CA ARG A 494 -7.32 -2.43 7.52
C ARG A 494 -6.29 -1.96 6.49
N VAL A 495 -5.16 -1.39 6.91
CA VAL A 495 -4.07 -1.03 5.99
C VAL A 495 -3.49 -2.29 5.34
N TYR A 496 -3.24 -3.35 6.12
CA TYR A 496 -2.80 -4.64 5.57
C TYR A 496 -3.87 -5.29 4.70
N ALA A 497 -5.15 -5.24 5.11
CA ALA A 497 -6.28 -5.69 4.31
C ALA A 497 -6.44 -4.92 2.99
N SER A 498 -5.99 -3.66 2.95
CA SER A 498 -5.98 -2.82 1.74
C SER A 498 -4.76 -3.07 0.82
N GLY A 499 -3.93 -4.07 1.13
CA GLY A 499 -2.85 -4.54 0.27
C GLY A 499 -1.49 -3.89 0.51
N LEU A 500 -1.29 -3.19 1.63
CA LEU A 500 0.06 -2.81 2.04
C LEU A 500 0.79 -4.05 2.58
N GLU A 501 1.99 -4.32 2.07
CA GLU A 501 2.88 -5.33 2.61
C GLU A 501 4.12 -4.67 3.20
N GLN A 502 4.60 -5.18 4.35
CA GLN A 502 5.94 -4.88 4.81
C GLN A 502 6.95 -5.55 3.86
N PRO A 503 8.20 -5.08 3.78
CA PRO A 503 9.24 -5.70 2.93
C PRO A 503 9.39 -7.21 3.17
N PHE A 504 9.16 -7.65 4.41
CA PHE A 504 9.10 -9.06 4.78
C PHE A 504 7.72 -9.42 5.28
N LEU A 505 7.16 -10.50 4.75
CA LEU A 505 5.86 -11.03 5.15
C LEU A 505 5.80 -11.30 6.66
N ALA A 506 6.90 -11.81 7.25
CA ALA A 506 7.02 -12.06 8.68
C ALA A 506 6.73 -10.81 9.53
N TRP A 507 7.08 -9.63 9.06
CA TRP A 507 6.78 -8.39 9.80
C TRP A 507 5.32 -8.01 9.73
N SER A 508 4.67 -8.22 8.57
CA SER A 508 3.22 -8.01 8.46
C SER A 508 2.47 -8.93 9.43
N MET A 509 2.87 -10.21 9.49
CA MET A 509 2.24 -11.18 10.39
C MET A 509 2.55 -10.89 11.87
N LEU A 510 3.75 -10.44 12.19
CA LEU A 510 4.11 -10.01 13.54
C LEU A 510 3.29 -8.78 14.00
N ASP A 511 3.09 -7.81 13.11
CA ASP A 511 2.24 -6.65 13.40
C ASP A 511 0.79 -7.08 13.62
N LEU A 512 0.26 -7.99 12.81
CA LEU A 512 -1.09 -8.55 13.00
C LEU A 512 -1.20 -9.36 14.29
N ALA A 513 -0.18 -10.12 14.68
CA ALA A 513 -0.14 -10.83 15.96
C ALA A 513 -0.19 -9.86 17.14
N ARG A 514 0.54 -8.75 17.08
CA ARG A 514 0.50 -7.70 18.12
C ARG A 514 -0.88 -7.08 18.27
N ILE A 515 -1.55 -6.82 17.13
CA ILE A 515 -2.92 -6.31 17.15
C ILE A 515 -3.88 -7.37 17.76
N ALA A 516 -3.68 -8.65 17.44
CA ALA A 516 -4.49 -9.76 17.94
C ALA A 516 -4.29 -10.01 19.45
N GLU A 517 -3.20 -9.56 20.05
CA GLU A 517 -2.93 -9.66 21.49
C GLU A 517 -3.83 -8.76 22.34
N ASP A 518 -4.42 -7.71 21.76
CA ASP A 518 -5.21 -6.73 22.49
C ASP A 518 -6.53 -7.34 23.01
N LYS A 519 -6.57 -7.55 24.33
CA LYS A 519 -7.72 -8.15 25.03
C LYS A 519 -8.97 -7.26 25.09
N MET A 520 -8.79 -5.96 24.84
CA MET A 520 -9.88 -4.97 24.89
C MET A 520 -10.61 -4.84 23.55
N GLN A 521 -10.22 -5.63 22.55
CA GLN A 521 -10.80 -5.55 21.22
C GLN A 521 -11.81 -6.67 20.99
N GLU A 522 -12.97 -6.28 20.50
CA GLU A 522 -13.87 -7.22 19.86
C GLU A 522 -13.16 -7.90 18.68
N PRO A 523 -13.45 -9.19 18.40
CA PRO A 523 -12.87 -9.92 17.30
C PRO A 523 -13.15 -9.19 15.98
N ARG A 524 -12.13 -8.64 15.33
CA ARG A 524 -12.32 -7.84 14.12
C ARG A 524 -12.01 -8.64 12.88
N GLN A 525 -12.83 -8.47 11.88
CA GLN A 525 -12.69 -9.10 10.58
C GLN A 525 -11.45 -8.62 9.85
N ALA A 526 -11.00 -7.37 10.10
CA ALA A 526 -9.87 -6.75 9.42
C ALA A 526 -8.56 -7.56 9.52
N ILE A 527 -8.31 -8.30 10.63
CA ILE A 527 -7.14 -9.18 10.74
C ILE A 527 -7.25 -10.37 9.77
N ALA A 528 -8.42 -11.00 9.72
CA ALA A 528 -8.65 -12.13 8.81
C ALA A 528 -8.54 -11.70 7.34
N GLU A 529 -9.09 -10.55 6.99
CA GLU A 529 -8.98 -9.96 5.67
C GLU A 529 -7.52 -9.57 5.33
N ALA A 530 -6.77 -9.04 6.30
CA ALA A 530 -5.36 -8.76 6.13
C ALA A 530 -4.55 -10.03 5.83
N VAL A 531 -4.76 -11.10 6.59
CA VAL A 531 -4.12 -12.40 6.33
C VAL A 531 -4.52 -12.92 4.95
N ASN A 532 -5.81 -12.83 4.60
CA ASN A 532 -6.31 -13.23 3.29
C ASN A 532 -5.67 -12.41 2.15
N GLN A 533 -5.44 -11.12 2.36
CA GLN A 533 -4.78 -10.26 1.37
C GLN A 533 -3.27 -10.53 1.22
N LEU A 534 -2.62 -10.88 2.33
CA LEU A 534 -1.19 -11.25 2.33
C LEU A 534 -0.93 -12.64 1.74
N TYR A 535 -1.98 -13.47 1.69
CA TYR A 535 -1.89 -14.82 1.17
C TYR A 535 -1.54 -14.84 -0.32
N ARG A 536 -0.63 -15.72 -0.67
CA ARG A 536 -0.30 -16.16 -2.04
C ARG A 536 -0.10 -17.67 -2.01
N PRO A 537 -0.37 -18.41 -3.10
CA PRO A 537 -0.18 -19.85 -3.16
C PRO A 537 1.20 -20.31 -2.65
N GLU A 538 2.26 -19.62 -3.05
CA GLU A 538 3.64 -19.94 -2.68
C GLU A 538 3.94 -19.72 -1.19
N ARG A 539 3.08 -18.94 -0.50
CA ARG A 539 3.20 -18.59 0.92
C ARG A 539 2.24 -19.38 1.80
N ALA A 540 1.39 -20.22 1.22
CA ALA A 540 0.32 -20.94 1.93
C ALA A 540 0.83 -21.67 3.17
N ARG A 541 1.84 -22.53 3.02
CA ARG A 541 2.44 -23.28 4.12
C ARG A 541 2.95 -22.36 5.23
N TRP A 542 3.72 -21.36 4.84
CA TRP A 542 4.32 -20.44 5.80
C TRP A 542 3.27 -19.64 6.59
N ILE A 543 2.20 -19.17 5.94
CA ILE A 543 1.11 -18.44 6.63
C ILE A 543 0.37 -19.35 7.60
N LEU A 544 0.09 -20.60 7.22
CA LEU A 544 -0.57 -21.56 8.10
C LEU A 544 0.30 -21.94 9.30
N ASP A 545 1.60 -22.13 9.10
CA ASP A 545 2.57 -22.41 10.18
C ASP A 545 2.66 -21.21 11.14
N GLU A 546 2.66 -19.99 10.62
CA GLU A 546 2.67 -18.76 11.44
C GLU A 546 1.39 -18.62 12.27
N LEU A 547 0.21 -18.82 11.66
CA LEU A 547 -1.07 -18.80 12.37
C LEU A 547 -1.16 -19.88 13.46
N ALA A 548 -0.65 -21.07 13.20
CA ALA A 548 -0.59 -22.14 14.18
C ALA A 548 0.41 -21.85 15.32
N GLY A 549 1.42 -21.03 15.06
CA GLY A 549 2.38 -20.56 16.05
C GLY A 549 1.85 -19.45 16.97
N TRP A 550 0.70 -18.85 16.67
CA TRP A 550 0.12 -17.83 17.54
C TRP A 550 -0.36 -18.45 18.85
N PRO A 551 -0.25 -17.73 19.99
CA PRO A 551 -0.66 -18.27 21.29
C PRO A 551 -2.10 -18.79 21.29
N PRO A 552 -2.39 -19.94 21.93
CA PRO A 552 -3.76 -20.50 21.95
C PRO A 552 -4.71 -19.75 22.91
N ALA A 553 -4.28 -18.62 23.46
CA ALA A 553 -5.07 -17.76 24.33
C ALA A 553 -6.32 -17.20 23.61
N ALA A 554 -7.37 -16.89 24.38
CA ALA A 554 -8.66 -16.49 23.85
C ALA A 554 -8.62 -15.34 22.81
N PRO A 555 -7.85 -14.25 22.95
CA PRO A 555 -7.83 -13.21 21.93
C PRO A 555 -7.30 -13.74 20.59
N PHE A 556 -6.17 -14.44 20.57
CA PHE A 556 -5.55 -14.95 19.35
C PHE A 556 -6.41 -16.00 18.65
N ARG A 557 -6.99 -16.93 19.41
CA ARG A 557 -7.77 -18.04 18.87
C ARG A 557 -8.87 -17.59 17.92
N VAL A 558 -9.61 -16.56 18.28
CA VAL A 558 -10.71 -16.03 17.45
C VAL A 558 -10.19 -15.47 16.14
N HIS A 559 -9.08 -14.72 16.19
CA HIS A 559 -8.46 -14.15 14.97
C HIS A 559 -7.88 -15.24 14.08
N VAL A 560 -7.24 -16.27 14.65
CA VAL A 560 -6.74 -17.43 13.90
C VAL A 560 -7.89 -18.16 13.21
N VAL A 561 -8.97 -18.47 13.95
CA VAL A 561 -10.15 -19.14 13.38
C VAL A 561 -10.72 -18.36 12.21
N ARG A 562 -10.96 -17.06 12.36
CA ARG A 562 -11.47 -16.21 11.28
C ARG A 562 -10.53 -16.14 10.08
N ALA A 563 -9.22 -16.02 10.31
CA ALA A 563 -8.23 -16.00 9.24
C ALA A 563 -8.22 -17.32 8.46
N VAL A 564 -8.25 -18.46 9.16
CA VAL A 564 -8.31 -19.78 8.53
C VAL A 564 -9.60 -19.94 7.71
N LEU A 565 -10.74 -19.56 8.25
CA LEU A 565 -12.02 -19.63 7.52
C LEU A 565 -12.01 -18.74 6.26
N ALA A 566 -11.45 -17.54 6.34
CA ALA A 566 -11.25 -16.68 5.17
C ALA A 566 -10.36 -17.32 4.10
N LEU A 567 -9.29 -18.02 4.50
CA LEU A 567 -8.40 -18.73 3.58
C LEU A 567 -9.05 -19.98 2.97
N THR A 568 -9.84 -20.73 3.76
CA THR A 568 -10.54 -21.94 3.26
C THR A 568 -11.65 -21.63 2.29
N ALA A 569 -12.21 -20.43 2.34
CA ALA A 569 -13.23 -19.94 1.40
C ALA A 569 -12.64 -19.45 0.06
N ARG A 570 -11.31 -19.35 -0.07
CA ARG A 570 -10.67 -18.90 -1.32
C ARG A 570 -10.80 -19.95 -2.40
N MET A 571 -11.17 -19.47 -3.60
CA MET A 571 -11.17 -20.30 -4.81
C MET A 571 -9.93 -20.01 -5.66
N GLU A 572 -9.42 -21.02 -6.34
CA GLU A 572 -8.28 -20.85 -7.25
C GLU A 572 -8.72 -20.07 -8.50
N PRO A 573 -8.10 -18.91 -8.81
CA PRO A 573 -8.55 -18.04 -9.89
C PRO A 573 -8.43 -18.68 -11.28
N THR A 574 -7.53 -19.65 -11.44
CA THR A 574 -7.24 -20.32 -12.71
C THR A 574 -8.03 -21.60 -12.93
N SER A 575 -8.76 -22.06 -11.92
CA SER A 575 -9.54 -23.29 -12.02
C SER A 575 -10.91 -23.02 -12.64
N PRO A 576 -11.23 -23.64 -13.80
CA PRO A 576 -12.55 -23.54 -14.40
C PRO A 576 -13.66 -24.14 -13.54
N ASP A 577 -13.32 -25.04 -12.62
CA ASP A 577 -14.26 -25.80 -11.79
C ASP A 577 -14.47 -25.16 -10.40
N GLY A 578 -13.89 -23.98 -10.15
CA GLY A 578 -14.03 -23.26 -8.87
C GLY A 578 -13.49 -24.05 -7.67
N ARG A 579 -12.28 -24.60 -7.79
CA ARG A 579 -11.64 -25.39 -6.73
C ARG A 579 -11.19 -24.51 -5.57
N PRO A 580 -11.35 -24.96 -4.29
CA PRO A 580 -10.73 -24.29 -3.16
C PRO A 580 -9.20 -24.25 -3.27
N ASP A 581 -8.60 -23.07 -3.15
CA ASP A 581 -7.17 -22.89 -3.37
C ASP A 581 -6.33 -23.72 -2.38
N LEU A 582 -6.65 -23.72 -1.09
CA LEU A 582 -5.94 -24.54 -0.10
C LEU A 582 -6.05 -26.04 -0.37
N LEU A 583 -7.18 -26.53 -0.91
CA LEU A 583 -7.33 -27.93 -1.28
C LEU A 583 -6.38 -28.29 -2.43
N GLN A 584 -6.24 -27.41 -3.42
CA GLN A 584 -5.25 -27.61 -4.47
C GLN A 584 -3.81 -27.62 -3.91
N ARG A 585 -3.50 -26.75 -2.92
CA ARG A 585 -2.16 -26.73 -2.29
C ARG A 585 -1.87 -28.02 -1.50
N ILE A 586 -2.88 -28.69 -0.96
CA ILE A 586 -2.72 -30.02 -0.34
C ILE A 586 -2.36 -31.06 -1.41
N ILE A 587 -3.07 -31.05 -2.54
CA ILE A 587 -2.78 -31.97 -3.68
C ILE A 587 -1.36 -31.78 -4.19
N ASP A 588 -0.93 -30.52 -4.32
CA ASP A 588 0.42 -30.19 -4.78
C ASP A 588 1.51 -30.50 -3.71
N GLY A 589 1.14 -30.98 -2.53
CA GLY A 589 2.07 -31.26 -1.42
C GLY A 589 2.67 -30.00 -0.77
N GLN A 590 2.10 -28.83 -1.05
CA GLN A 590 2.59 -27.55 -0.53
C GLN A 590 2.03 -27.22 0.86
N VAL A 591 0.91 -27.81 1.24
CA VAL A 591 0.26 -27.62 2.56
C VAL A 591 0.14 -28.98 3.24
N ASP A 592 0.54 -29.02 4.52
CA ASP A 592 0.42 -30.20 5.36
C ASP A 592 -1.01 -30.33 5.91
N ILE A 593 -1.62 -31.49 5.67
CA ILE A 593 -2.97 -31.81 6.14
C ILE A 593 -3.03 -31.79 7.67
N GLU A 594 -2.02 -32.27 8.39
CA GLU A 594 -2.03 -32.28 9.85
C GLU A 594 -2.10 -30.87 10.42
N ARG A 595 -1.30 -29.95 9.87
CA ARG A 595 -1.30 -28.55 10.27
C ARG A 595 -2.65 -27.88 10.01
N LEU A 596 -3.19 -28.07 8.82
CA LEU A 596 -4.49 -27.51 8.46
C LEU A 596 -5.60 -28.12 9.33
N SER A 597 -5.57 -29.42 9.62
CA SER A 597 -6.57 -30.10 10.48
C SER A 597 -6.56 -29.57 11.91
N GLU A 598 -5.39 -29.21 12.45
CA GLU A 598 -5.29 -28.57 13.77
C GLU A 598 -6.02 -27.22 13.80
N LEU A 599 -5.81 -26.40 12.78
CA LEU A 599 -6.48 -25.11 12.65
C LEU A 599 -7.99 -25.25 12.46
N TRP A 600 -8.44 -26.23 11.66
CA TRP A 600 -9.86 -26.53 11.49
C TRP A 600 -10.52 -27.07 12.75
N ARG A 601 -9.82 -27.91 13.53
CA ARG A 601 -10.32 -28.36 14.84
C ARG A 601 -10.62 -27.17 15.73
N ASN A 602 -9.72 -26.18 15.78
CA ASN A 602 -9.95 -24.96 16.56
C ASN A 602 -11.22 -24.21 16.10
N ALA A 603 -11.50 -24.17 14.80
CA ALA A 603 -12.70 -23.54 14.25
C ALA A 603 -13.98 -24.30 14.63
N PHE A 604 -13.98 -25.63 14.56
CA PHE A 604 -15.12 -26.44 14.97
C PHE A 604 -15.36 -26.47 16.49
N PHE A 605 -14.32 -26.23 17.31
CA PHE A 605 -14.48 -26.14 18.76
C PHE A 605 -15.03 -24.78 19.21
N ASP A 606 -14.88 -23.76 18.43
CA ASP A 606 -15.49 -22.48 18.70
C ASP A 606 -16.99 -22.51 18.30
N SER A 607 -17.89 -22.36 19.30
CA SER A 607 -19.32 -22.43 19.05
C SER A 607 -19.84 -21.31 18.14
N ALA A 608 -19.18 -20.15 18.13
CA ALA A 608 -19.56 -19.03 17.29
C ALA A 608 -19.20 -19.24 15.82
N HIS A 609 -18.10 -19.96 15.55
CA HIS A 609 -17.56 -20.12 14.19
C HIS A 609 -17.77 -21.55 13.62
N ALA A 610 -18.25 -22.50 14.41
CA ALA A 610 -18.49 -23.87 13.94
C ALA A 610 -19.48 -23.96 12.76
N PRO A 611 -20.55 -23.15 12.66
CA PRO A 611 -21.40 -23.12 11.46
C PRO A 611 -20.67 -22.68 10.21
N GLU A 612 -19.82 -21.64 10.29
CA GLU A 612 -19.00 -21.16 9.17
C GLU A 612 -17.97 -22.21 8.74
N ALA A 613 -17.30 -22.86 9.72
CA ALA A 613 -16.37 -23.94 9.44
C ALA A 613 -17.07 -25.12 8.72
N ALA A 614 -18.30 -25.44 9.13
CA ALA A 614 -19.09 -26.46 8.46
C ALA A 614 -19.48 -26.06 7.03
N THR A 615 -19.80 -24.78 6.80
CA THR A 615 -20.11 -24.27 5.46
C THR A 615 -18.89 -24.34 4.54
N ALA A 616 -17.72 -23.92 5.01
CA ALA A 616 -16.49 -24.03 4.24
C ALA A 616 -16.15 -25.50 3.91
N LEU A 617 -16.30 -26.40 4.88
CA LEU A 617 -16.07 -27.83 4.67
C LEU A 617 -17.11 -28.45 3.71
N ALA A 618 -18.39 -28.08 3.84
CA ALA A 618 -19.44 -28.50 2.93
C ALA A 618 -19.15 -28.07 1.48
N THR A 619 -18.64 -26.86 1.29
CA THR A 619 -18.20 -26.39 -0.04
C THR A 619 -17.06 -27.27 -0.59
N TRP A 620 -16.07 -27.64 0.23
CA TRP A 620 -14.99 -28.55 -0.19
C TRP A 620 -15.51 -29.94 -0.54
N ILE A 621 -16.42 -30.49 0.25
CA ILE A 621 -17.09 -31.76 -0.02
C ILE A 621 -17.83 -31.73 -1.35
N ARG A 622 -18.59 -30.66 -1.61
CA ARG A 622 -19.33 -30.48 -2.87
C ARG A 622 -18.39 -30.35 -4.07
N CYS A 623 -17.28 -29.61 -3.96
CA CYS A 623 -16.29 -29.52 -5.01
C CYS A 623 -15.60 -30.87 -5.30
N ALA A 624 -15.50 -31.75 -4.30
CA ALA A 624 -14.96 -33.10 -4.44
C ALA A 624 -16.00 -34.10 -5.00
N ASP A 625 -17.28 -33.74 -5.05
CA ASP A 625 -18.30 -34.58 -5.64
C ASP A 625 -18.15 -34.61 -7.17
N GLY A 626 -17.98 -35.82 -7.73
CA GLY A 626 -17.65 -35.99 -9.15
C GLY A 626 -16.17 -35.83 -9.50
N ASN A 627 -15.26 -35.57 -8.53
CA ASN A 627 -13.81 -35.43 -8.77
C ASN A 627 -13.00 -36.26 -7.78
N ASP A 628 -12.49 -37.42 -8.25
CA ASP A 628 -11.75 -38.39 -7.44
C ASP A 628 -10.44 -37.84 -6.89
N ASP A 629 -9.76 -36.92 -7.63
CA ASP A 629 -8.52 -36.29 -7.20
C ASP A 629 -8.73 -35.40 -5.96
N LEU A 630 -9.91 -34.78 -5.81
CA LEU A 630 -10.26 -33.96 -4.66
C LEU A 630 -10.80 -34.77 -3.49
N ARG A 631 -11.40 -35.95 -3.74
CA ARG A 631 -11.98 -36.81 -2.66
C ARG A 631 -10.95 -37.29 -1.68
N THR A 632 -9.83 -37.80 -2.18
CA THR A 632 -8.75 -38.33 -1.32
C THR A 632 -8.25 -37.32 -0.28
N PRO A 633 -7.85 -36.09 -0.65
CA PRO A 633 -7.41 -35.10 0.33
C PRO A 633 -8.54 -34.60 1.25
N VAL A 634 -9.79 -34.51 0.79
CA VAL A 634 -10.91 -34.13 1.65
C VAL A 634 -11.20 -35.21 2.69
N VAL A 635 -11.17 -36.49 2.33
CA VAL A 635 -11.31 -37.60 3.29
C VAL A 635 -10.16 -37.61 4.29
N ALA A 636 -8.92 -37.47 3.81
CA ALA A 636 -7.75 -37.42 4.69
C ALA A 636 -7.81 -36.23 5.68
N LEU A 637 -8.28 -35.07 5.22
CA LEU A 637 -8.49 -33.92 6.09
C LEU A 637 -9.57 -34.18 7.15
N LEU A 638 -10.69 -34.80 6.76
CA LEU A 638 -11.76 -35.15 7.68
C LEU A 638 -11.32 -36.15 8.73
N ASP A 639 -10.57 -37.19 8.33
CA ASP A 639 -10.00 -38.15 9.27
C ASP A 639 -9.02 -37.50 10.24
N ALA A 640 -8.23 -36.55 9.78
CA ALA A 640 -7.30 -35.79 10.62
C ALA A 640 -8.02 -34.81 11.57
N ILE A 641 -9.13 -34.21 11.18
CA ILE A 641 -9.95 -33.32 12.05
C ILE A 641 -10.65 -34.14 13.14
N ILE A 642 -11.10 -35.35 12.83
CA ILE A 642 -11.90 -36.19 13.72
C ILE A 642 -10.99 -37.03 14.61
N THR A 643 -10.55 -36.46 15.72
CA THR A 643 -9.68 -37.15 16.69
C THR A 643 -10.44 -37.85 17.81
N THR A 644 -11.72 -37.49 18.04
CA THR A 644 -12.53 -38.06 19.13
C THR A 644 -13.96 -38.30 18.67
N PRO A 645 -14.70 -39.24 19.34
CA PRO A 645 -16.12 -39.46 19.04
C PRO A 645 -17.01 -38.21 19.24
N ALA A 646 -16.62 -37.31 20.16
CA ALA A 646 -17.32 -36.06 20.39
C ALA A 646 -17.17 -35.11 19.21
N ASN A 647 -15.95 -34.97 18.65
CA ASN A 647 -15.68 -34.16 17.46
C ASN A 647 -16.48 -34.70 16.28
N ARG A 648 -16.46 -36.01 16.08
CA ARG A 648 -17.24 -36.67 15.02
C ARG A 648 -18.71 -36.27 15.06
N ARG A 649 -19.35 -36.45 16.22
CA ARG A 649 -20.78 -36.10 16.42
C ARG A 649 -21.03 -34.62 16.13
N ARG A 650 -20.14 -33.74 16.57
CA ARG A 650 -20.29 -32.32 16.38
C ARG A 650 -20.19 -31.92 14.89
N ILE A 651 -19.15 -32.42 14.18
CA ILE A 651 -18.99 -32.17 12.76
C ILE A 651 -20.15 -32.72 11.94
N ALA A 652 -20.53 -33.97 12.20
CA ALA A 652 -21.71 -34.59 11.57
C ALA A 652 -23.00 -33.77 11.80
N PHE A 653 -23.22 -33.26 13.00
CA PHE A 653 -24.38 -32.42 13.33
C PHE A 653 -24.44 -31.16 12.47
N TYR A 654 -23.31 -30.45 12.29
CA TYR A 654 -23.27 -29.24 11.48
C TYR A 654 -23.34 -29.55 9.97
N LEU A 655 -22.70 -30.59 9.48
CA LEU A 655 -22.73 -30.95 8.06
C LEU A 655 -24.14 -31.43 7.62
N THR A 656 -24.80 -32.25 8.40
CA THR A 656 -26.17 -32.74 8.08
C THR A 656 -27.23 -31.65 8.05
N ARG A 657 -26.95 -30.50 8.65
CA ARG A 657 -27.86 -29.33 8.69
C ARG A 657 -27.39 -28.18 7.80
N ASN A 658 -26.33 -28.38 7.08
CA ASN A 658 -25.76 -27.31 6.23
C ASN A 658 -26.57 -27.15 4.96
N PRO A 659 -27.04 -25.93 4.61
CA PRO A 659 -27.77 -25.67 3.37
C PRO A 659 -27.00 -26.02 2.10
N GLU A 660 -25.65 -25.94 2.13
CA GLU A 660 -24.80 -26.29 0.98
C GLU A 660 -24.83 -27.80 0.63
N LEU A 661 -25.33 -28.64 1.54
CA LEU A 661 -25.52 -30.09 1.36
C LEU A 661 -26.99 -30.46 1.39
N CYS A 662 -27.88 -29.57 0.94
CA CYS A 662 -29.35 -29.79 0.95
C CYS A 662 -29.78 -30.99 0.08
N ASP A 663 -29.03 -31.32 -0.96
CA ASP A 663 -29.24 -32.47 -1.84
C ASP A 663 -28.81 -33.82 -1.24
N GLY A 664 -28.33 -33.78 -0.02
CA GLY A 664 -27.79 -34.93 0.71
C GLY A 664 -26.27 -34.92 0.78
N ILE A 665 -25.77 -35.76 1.68
CA ILE A 665 -24.32 -35.96 1.79
C ILE A 665 -23.90 -36.94 0.71
N PRO A 666 -22.84 -36.66 -0.07
CA PRO A 666 -22.40 -37.58 -1.13
C PRO A 666 -22.15 -39.00 -0.62
N GLU A 667 -22.57 -40.04 -1.36
CA GLU A 667 -22.44 -41.45 -0.96
C GLU A 667 -21.01 -41.87 -0.65
N TRP A 668 -20.02 -41.27 -1.36
CA TRP A 668 -18.59 -41.57 -1.13
C TRP A 668 -18.10 -41.14 0.26
N LEU A 669 -18.81 -40.24 0.96
CA LEU A 669 -18.38 -39.72 2.25
C LEU A 669 -18.79 -40.64 3.42
N HIS A 670 -19.69 -41.60 3.22
CA HIS A 670 -20.13 -42.61 4.21
C HIS A 670 -20.31 -42.08 5.65
N LEU A 671 -20.90 -40.90 5.80
CA LEU A 671 -21.08 -40.25 7.13
C LEU A 671 -21.82 -41.14 8.11
N GLU A 672 -22.72 -42.02 7.65
CA GLU A 672 -23.35 -43.02 8.47
C GLU A 672 -22.35 -44.05 9.04
N GLY A 673 -21.37 -44.49 8.22
CA GLY A 673 -20.27 -45.32 8.66
C GLY A 673 -19.36 -44.60 9.67
N TRP A 674 -19.26 -43.31 9.58
CA TRP A 674 -18.52 -42.48 10.52
C TRP A 674 -19.23 -42.27 11.84
N MET A 675 -20.57 -42.12 11.80
CA MET A 675 -21.39 -42.05 13.02
C MET A 675 -21.43 -43.38 13.79
N ASN A 676 -21.32 -44.53 13.12
CA ASN A 676 -21.45 -45.84 13.69
C ASN A 676 -20.15 -46.51 14.14
N ARG A 677 -18.96 -46.06 13.72
CA ARG A 677 -17.66 -46.63 14.14
C ARG A 677 -17.24 -46.32 15.58
N GLY A 678 -18.13 -45.86 16.42
CA GLY A 678 -17.87 -45.49 17.82
C GLY A 678 -18.87 -46.10 18.82
N ARG A 679 -19.60 -47.17 18.43
CA ARG A 679 -20.35 -48.01 19.36
C ARG A 679 -19.56 -49.23 19.75
#